data_31bd4ac497da266c8831102500596d69
#
_entry.id   31bd4ac497da266c8831102500596d69
#
_cell.length_a   1.000
_cell.length_b   1.000
_cell.length_c   1.000
_cell.angle_alpha   90.00
_cell.angle_beta   90.00
_cell.angle_gamma   90.00
#
_symmetry.space_group_name_H-M   'P 1'
#
loop_
_entity.id
_entity.type
_entity.pdbx_description
1 polymer ?
#
loop_
_entity_poly.entity_id
_entity_poly.type
_entity_poly.pdbx_seq_one_letter_code
_entity_poly.pdbx_strand_id
1 'polypeptide(L)'
;MGLGSLFTASLLALSAISPVSAAPSPSVDTLEARTNANWWLSSIKRQGTVPSNGNYKVFRNVKDYGARGDGTSDDTAAINAAISDGNRCGQGCDSSTTTPALVYFPQGTYVVSKPIIQYYYTQLVGDAINVPTLKAAPNFEGMAVIDSDPYLPGGANWYTNQNNFFRQIRNFKIDLTGQPKSTGTGIHWQVAQATSLQNIQFDMINDKSSDNKQQGIFTENGSGGFMSDLTFNGGNLGVFWGAQQFTTRNLTFNGCRTAIYMNWNWAWTFHGLNIDSCDIGLDMSSNGQDQQQVGAVLVQDSIFSNTPVGIATRYSTGQNDTRGTLIVDNVDFSKNCPVAIQNPQSKTTILNGNTKVQSWVQGRAYKGATGSAIQGTQSPVTKPAALLDSAGNIFTKSKPQYNNVDASKFVSVKSKGAKGDGVTDDTAAIQAVFNSIGSDQIVYFDHGNYVVTNTVKVPKDVKIVGEIWPIIFAGGNSNFQDQQNPKPVFQVGNPGDVGTIEMQDIIFSTMGPQPGAILMEFNVAGQDKGGAGLWDVHFRVGGFAGTQLQSDKCSKSPQQIAPPKAECIGAFMLMHVTAEASVYLENTWYWVADHELDLGDHNQINIYNGRGILIESTKGAWLWGTSSEHSVLSNYQLSKAKNVYMGLIQTETAYMQGNPDAKVPFTYNAKYSDPDFSKCTGPKCARTWGLRAVDSSDIYIYGAGLYSFFDNYDQKCVDGNNCQDNILDIQNSDIHIFGLATKASINMVTVNDQSVALDKDNRNNFCAALASFSS
;
A
#
# COMPACT_ATOMS: atom_id res chain seq x y z
N MET A 1 -68.65 46.12 -42.28
CA MET A 1 -68.01 45.60 -43.50
C MET A 1 -66.58 45.20 -43.14
N GLY A 2 -66.29 43.97 -43.36
CA GLY A 2 -65.00 43.43 -43.72
C GLY A 2 -64.17 42.77 -42.64
N LEU A 3 -64.35 41.52 -42.50
CA LEU A 3 -63.53 40.40 -42.01
C LEU A 3 -62.02 40.52 -42.31
N GLY A 4 -61.26 39.97 -41.41
CA GLY A 4 -59.87 39.59 -41.61
C GLY A 4 -59.28 38.88 -40.38
N SER A 5 -59.42 37.57 -40.27
CA SER A 5 -58.86 36.70 -39.28
C SER A 5 -57.37 36.50 -39.58
N LEU A 6 -56.51 36.54 -38.50
CA LEU A 6 -55.18 35.97 -38.56
C LEU A 6 -54.93 35.17 -37.27
N PHE A 7 -54.78 33.88 -37.44
CA PHE A 7 -54.34 32.89 -36.51
C PHE A 7 -52.84 33.17 -36.16
N THR A 8 -52.51 33.35 -34.92
CA THR A 8 -51.12 33.21 -34.42
C THR A 8 -51.03 31.94 -33.61
N ALA A 9 -50.27 30.98 -34.12
CA ALA A 9 -49.93 29.74 -33.45
C ALA A 9 -48.85 30.03 -32.40
N SER A 10 -49.19 29.76 -31.14
CA SER A 10 -48.20 29.74 -30.04
C SER A 10 -47.46 28.41 -30.05
N LEU A 11 -46.17 28.41 -30.37
CA LEU A 11 -45.27 27.30 -30.12
C LEU A 11 -45.00 27.18 -28.62
N LEU A 12 -45.52 26.12 -27.99
CA LEU A 12 -45.04 25.65 -26.70
C LEU A 12 -43.68 24.94 -26.92
N ALA A 13 -42.61 25.53 -26.44
CA ALA A 13 -41.32 24.84 -26.30
C ALA A 13 -41.42 23.86 -25.12
N LEU A 14 -41.58 22.58 -25.39
CA LEU A 14 -41.28 21.52 -24.41
C LEU A 14 -39.78 21.48 -24.20
N SER A 15 -39.32 21.95 -23.03
CA SER A 15 -37.98 21.66 -22.54
C SER A 15 -37.90 20.17 -22.18
N ALA A 16 -37.23 19.39 -23.00
CA ALA A 16 -36.86 18.02 -22.69
C ALA A 16 -35.89 18.00 -21.51
N ILE A 17 -36.37 17.52 -20.38
CA ILE A 17 -35.52 17.16 -19.26
C ILE A 17 -34.79 15.86 -19.67
N SER A 18 -33.54 15.96 -20.03
CA SER A 18 -32.68 14.78 -20.23
C SER A 18 -32.49 14.09 -18.88
N PRO A 19 -32.67 12.76 -18.79
CA PRO A 19 -32.35 12.07 -17.56
C PRO A 19 -30.85 12.19 -17.30
N VAL A 20 -30.47 12.65 -16.10
CA VAL A 20 -29.10 12.58 -15.59
C VAL A 20 -28.71 11.11 -15.58
N SER A 21 -27.83 10.74 -16.50
CA SER A 21 -27.21 9.41 -16.54
C SER A 21 -26.44 9.23 -15.24
N ALA A 22 -26.78 8.19 -14.49
CA ALA A 22 -25.99 7.71 -13.38
C ALA A 22 -24.55 7.48 -13.88
N ALA A 23 -23.54 7.84 -13.05
CA ALA A 23 -22.15 7.58 -13.34
C ALA A 23 -21.97 6.10 -13.74
N PRO A 24 -21.20 5.78 -14.76
CA PRO A 24 -20.92 4.40 -15.07
C PRO A 24 -20.17 3.80 -13.88
N SER A 25 -20.78 2.80 -13.25
CA SER A 25 -20.03 1.77 -12.54
C SER A 25 -18.89 1.36 -13.46
N PRO A 26 -17.67 1.03 -12.94
CA PRO A 26 -16.61 0.50 -13.77
C PRO A 26 -17.24 -0.59 -14.63
N SER A 27 -17.09 -0.48 -15.93
CA SER A 27 -17.70 -1.38 -16.90
C SER A 27 -17.36 -2.81 -16.46
N VAL A 28 -18.35 -3.47 -15.86
CA VAL A 28 -18.42 -4.92 -15.97
C VAL A 28 -18.57 -5.13 -17.46
N ASP A 29 -17.45 -5.36 -18.16
CA ASP A 29 -17.48 -5.92 -19.48
C ASP A 29 -18.49 -7.06 -19.41
N THR A 30 -19.59 -6.94 -20.13
CA THR A 30 -20.56 -8.01 -20.27
C THR A 30 -19.79 -9.17 -20.87
N LEU A 31 -19.27 -10.04 -20.01
CA LEU A 31 -18.68 -11.30 -20.35
C LEU A 31 -19.75 -12.11 -21.09
N GLU A 32 -19.75 -12.05 -22.42
CA GLU A 32 -20.23 -13.19 -23.18
C GLU A 32 -19.47 -14.39 -22.62
N ALA A 33 -20.21 -15.33 -22.06
CA ALA A 33 -19.67 -16.54 -21.43
C ALA A 33 -18.76 -17.25 -22.44
N ARG A 34 -17.48 -17.01 -22.42
CA ARG A 34 -16.47 -17.87 -23.02
C ARG A 34 -16.35 -19.09 -22.14
N THR A 35 -17.24 -20.03 -22.31
CA THR A 35 -17.15 -21.36 -21.74
C THR A 35 -15.88 -22.01 -22.27
N ASN A 36 -14.82 -22.11 -21.44
CA ASN A 36 -13.54 -22.79 -21.59
C ASN A 36 -12.28 -21.90 -21.79
N ALA A 37 -12.27 -20.63 -21.47
CA ALA A 37 -11.01 -19.89 -21.42
C ALA A 37 -10.30 -20.14 -20.08
N ASN A 38 -9.13 -20.75 -20.11
CA ASN A 38 -8.25 -20.82 -18.93
C ASN A 38 -7.55 -19.48 -18.75
N TRP A 39 -7.51 -18.97 -17.53
CA TRP A 39 -6.69 -17.80 -17.22
C TRP A 39 -5.20 -18.12 -17.49
N TRP A 40 -4.45 -17.17 -18.05
CA TRP A 40 -3.05 -17.35 -18.42
C TRP A 40 -2.19 -17.96 -17.30
N LEU A 41 -2.44 -17.56 -16.04
CA LEU A 41 -1.68 -18.04 -14.88
C LEU A 41 -1.80 -19.56 -14.69
N SER A 42 -2.88 -20.20 -15.09
CA SER A 42 -3.04 -21.66 -15.01
C SER A 42 -2.24 -22.42 -16.07
N SER A 43 -1.90 -21.77 -17.17
CA SER A 43 -1.41 -22.42 -18.40
C SER A 43 0.03 -22.09 -18.76
N ILE A 44 0.63 -21.08 -18.11
CA ILE A 44 2.00 -20.67 -18.40
C ILE A 44 3.01 -21.79 -18.03
N LYS A 45 4.05 -21.98 -18.86
CA LYS A 45 5.13 -22.92 -18.56
C LYS A 45 5.89 -22.47 -17.30
N ARG A 46 6.02 -23.32 -16.32
CA ARG A 46 6.70 -23.06 -15.05
C ARG A 46 8.21 -23.31 -15.16
N GLN A 47 8.99 -22.29 -14.83
CA GLN A 47 10.45 -22.33 -14.80
C GLN A 47 11.02 -21.62 -13.56
N GLY A 48 10.15 -21.19 -12.65
CA GLY A 48 10.53 -20.57 -11.38
C GLY A 48 11.38 -21.51 -10.53
N THR A 49 12.48 -21.03 -9.99
CA THR A 49 13.41 -21.78 -9.14
C THR A 49 13.85 -20.93 -7.97
N VAL A 50 14.19 -21.58 -6.88
CA VAL A 50 14.86 -20.96 -5.74
C VAL A 50 16.34 -21.32 -5.82
N PRO A 51 17.28 -20.36 -5.83
CA PRO A 51 18.71 -20.65 -6.01
C PRO A 51 19.29 -21.66 -5.02
N SER A 52 18.81 -21.65 -3.77
CA SER A 52 19.25 -22.56 -2.71
C SER A 52 18.70 -23.99 -2.85
N ASN A 53 17.64 -24.22 -3.66
CA ASN A 53 16.98 -25.51 -3.83
C ASN A 53 16.27 -25.62 -5.17
N GLY A 54 16.97 -26.13 -6.18
CA GLY A 54 16.45 -26.27 -7.54
C GLY A 54 15.24 -27.22 -7.68
N ASN A 55 14.95 -28.06 -6.69
CA ASN A 55 13.79 -28.95 -6.68
C ASN A 55 12.58 -28.38 -5.96
N TYR A 56 12.70 -27.18 -5.37
CA TYR A 56 11.62 -26.53 -4.66
C TYR A 56 10.52 -26.07 -5.62
N LYS A 57 9.26 -26.41 -5.28
CA LYS A 57 8.10 -25.99 -6.08
C LYS A 57 7.62 -24.60 -5.65
N VAL A 58 7.86 -23.61 -6.49
CA VAL A 58 7.40 -22.24 -6.28
C VAL A 58 5.90 -22.14 -6.55
N PHE A 59 5.45 -22.62 -7.71
CA PHE A 59 4.04 -22.64 -8.09
C PHE A 59 3.36 -23.94 -7.64
N ARG A 60 2.16 -23.82 -7.07
CA ARG A 60 1.39 -24.94 -6.51
C ARG A 60 -0.08 -24.78 -6.85
N ASN A 61 -0.63 -25.76 -7.56
CA ASN A 61 -2.07 -25.84 -7.78
C ASN A 61 -2.67 -26.69 -6.66
N VAL A 62 -3.66 -26.18 -5.92
CA VAL A 62 -4.27 -26.94 -4.80
C VAL A 62 -4.86 -28.27 -5.22
N LYS A 63 -5.30 -28.41 -6.48
CA LYS A 63 -5.79 -29.68 -7.02
C LYS A 63 -4.71 -30.73 -7.13
N ASP A 64 -3.45 -30.37 -7.34
CA ASP A 64 -2.32 -31.33 -7.37
C ASP A 64 -2.03 -31.92 -5.99
N TYR A 65 -2.56 -31.29 -4.92
CA TYR A 65 -2.47 -31.74 -3.53
C TYR A 65 -3.76 -32.47 -3.06
N GLY A 66 -4.73 -32.66 -3.97
CA GLY A 66 -5.94 -33.41 -3.71
C GLY A 66 -7.20 -32.60 -3.41
N ALA A 67 -7.12 -31.26 -3.46
CA ALA A 67 -8.31 -30.42 -3.32
C ALA A 67 -9.26 -30.65 -4.51
N ARG A 68 -10.55 -30.83 -4.24
CA ARG A 68 -11.57 -31.11 -5.26
C ARG A 68 -12.26 -29.87 -5.78
N GLY A 69 -12.62 -28.95 -4.88
CA GLY A 69 -13.37 -27.75 -5.23
C GLY A 69 -14.78 -28.08 -5.76
N ASP A 70 -15.39 -29.17 -5.27
CA ASP A 70 -16.68 -29.71 -5.71
C ASP A 70 -17.87 -29.18 -4.88
N GLY A 71 -17.64 -28.35 -3.89
CA GLY A 71 -18.62 -27.76 -2.99
C GLY A 71 -19.14 -28.68 -1.88
N THR A 72 -18.59 -29.90 -1.78
CA THR A 72 -19.03 -30.95 -0.83
C THR A 72 -17.90 -31.58 -0.05
N SER A 73 -16.77 -31.83 -0.68
CA SER A 73 -15.58 -32.43 -0.03
C SER A 73 -14.86 -31.38 0.82
N ASP A 74 -14.37 -31.81 1.99
CA ASP A 74 -13.51 -30.97 2.81
C ASP A 74 -12.10 -30.90 2.20
N ASP A 75 -11.76 -29.73 1.69
CA ASP A 75 -10.50 -29.45 1.00
C ASP A 75 -9.40 -28.88 1.92
N THR A 76 -9.70 -28.70 3.24
CA THR A 76 -8.80 -28.06 4.20
C THR A 76 -7.39 -28.64 4.21
N ALA A 77 -7.30 -29.99 4.33
CA ALA A 77 -6.01 -30.66 4.44
C ALA A 77 -5.18 -30.53 3.15
N ALA A 78 -5.83 -30.66 1.99
CA ALA A 78 -5.17 -30.53 0.69
C ALA A 78 -4.64 -29.10 0.45
N ILE A 79 -5.44 -28.08 0.80
CA ILE A 79 -5.02 -26.67 0.65
C ILE A 79 -3.85 -26.37 1.59
N ASN A 80 -3.94 -26.72 2.87
CA ASN A 80 -2.84 -26.53 3.82
C ASN A 80 -1.58 -27.30 3.44
N ALA A 81 -1.71 -28.51 2.85
CA ALA A 81 -0.58 -29.26 2.30
C ALA A 81 0.09 -28.49 1.14
N ALA A 82 -0.69 -27.90 0.22
CA ALA A 82 -0.13 -27.07 -0.85
C ALA A 82 0.63 -25.86 -0.31
N ILE A 83 0.17 -25.25 0.78
CA ILE A 83 0.82 -24.09 1.41
C ILE A 83 2.10 -24.53 2.13
N SER A 84 2.09 -25.61 2.92
CA SER A 84 3.18 -25.98 3.82
C SER A 84 4.27 -26.86 3.20
N ASP A 85 4.04 -27.45 2.04
CA ASP A 85 5.01 -28.32 1.36
C ASP A 85 6.38 -27.63 1.18
N GLY A 86 7.48 -28.38 1.30
CA GLY A 86 8.85 -27.93 1.06
C GLY A 86 9.51 -27.22 2.26
N ASN A 87 9.15 -27.57 3.48
CA ASN A 87 9.75 -27.06 4.71
C ASN A 87 9.73 -25.51 4.80
N ARG A 88 8.55 -24.94 4.63
CA ARG A 88 8.33 -23.50 4.62
C ARG A 88 8.28 -22.90 6.03
N CYS A 89 8.47 -21.58 6.09
CA CYS A 89 8.41 -20.81 7.30
C CYS A 89 6.96 -20.74 7.85
N GLY A 90 6.63 -21.70 8.73
CA GLY A 90 5.37 -21.81 9.47
C GLY A 90 5.58 -21.55 10.94
N GLN A 91 4.85 -22.24 11.81
CA GLN A 91 4.93 -22.09 13.26
C GLN A 91 6.36 -22.29 13.78
N GLY A 92 6.84 -21.33 14.59
CA GLY A 92 8.19 -21.36 15.16
C GLY A 92 9.29 -20.82 14.24
N CYS A 93 8.93 -20.26 13.08
CA CYS A 93 9.83 -19.55 12.19
C CYS A 93 9.43 -18.07 12.16
N ASP A 94 10.35 -17.16 12.46
CA ASP A 94 10.04 -15.72 12.55
C ASP A 94 9.85 -15.08 11.17
N SER A 95 10.73 -15.41 10.22
CA SER A 95 10.68 -14.94 8.83
C SER A 95 11.56 -15.80 7.93
N SER A 96 11.31 -15.81 6.63
CA SER A 96 12.20 -16.35 5.60
C SER A 96 11.82 -15.87 4.22
N THR A 97 12.82 -15.53 3.41
CA THR A 97 12.64 -15.16 2.01
C THR A 97 12.99 -16.29 1.03
N THR A 98 13.46 -17.43 1.54
CA THR A 98 14.03 -18.52 0.73
C THR A 98 13.04 -19.60 0.31
N THR A 99 11.79 -19.55 0.81
CA THR A 99 10.74 -20.53 0.52
C THR A 99 9.42 -19.90 0.08
N PRO A 100 9.39 -19.09 -1.00
CA PRO A 100 8.18 -18.46 -1.51
C PRO A 100 7.21 -19.48 -2.10
N ALA A 101 5.89 -19.23 -2.02
CA ALA A 101 4.90 -20.07 -2.69
C ALA A 101 3.76 -19.25 -3.31
N LEU A 102 3.57 -19.41 -4.63
CA LEU A 102 2.37 -18.99 -5.32
C LEU A 102 1.39 -20.17 -5.32
N VAL A 103 0.35 -20.09 -4.51
CA VAL A 103 -0.66 -21.15 -4.36
C VAL A 103 -1.89 -20.76 -5.17
N TYR A 104 -2.13 -21.47 -6.25
CA TYR A 104 -3.18 -21.21 -7.21
C TYR A 104 -4.41 -22.07 -6.94
N PHE A 105 -5.57 -21.43 -7.00
CA PHE A 105 -6.89 -22.06 -6.85
C PHE A 105 -7.65 -21.98 -8.16
N PRO A 106 -7.77 -23.07 -8.93
CA PRO A 106 -8.66 -23.15 -10.07
C PRO A 106 -10.13 -22.91 -9.69
N GLN A 107 -10.97 -22.67 -10.69
CA GLN A 107 -12.42 -22.62 -10.49
C GLN A 107 -12.93 -23.76 -9.63
N GLY A 108 -13.79 -23.45 -8.67
CA GLY A 108 -14.42 -24.43 -7.78
C GLY A 108 -14.98 -23.80 -6.51
N THR A 109 -15.72 -24.61 -5.77
CA THR A 109 -16.14 -24.28 -4.40
C THR A 109 -15.43 -25.22 -3.44
N TYR A 110 -14.46 -24.68 -2.72
CA TYR A 110 -13.63 -25.42 -1.78
C TYR A 110 -14.24 -25.30 -0.37
N VAL A 111 -14.77 -26.41 0.15
CA VAL A 111 -15.29 -26.44 1.51
C VAL A 111 -14.13 -26.59 2.48
N VAL A 112 -14.12 -25.77 3.53
CA VAL A 112 -13.07 -25.81 4.56
C VAL A 112 -13.68 -25.88 5.96
N SER A 113 -13.17 -26.81 6.77
CA SER A 113 -13.62 -27.06 8.14
C SER A 113 -12.71 -26.50 9.23
N LYS A 114 -11.52 -26.04 8.86
CA LYS A 114 -10.51 -25.42 9.72
C LYS A 114 -9.76 -24.32 8.95
N PRO A 115 -9.02 -23.43 9.63
CA PRO A 115 -8.28 -22.35 8.98
C PRO A 115 -7.31 -22.84 7.90
N ILE A 116 -7.30 -22.12 6.78
CA ILE A 116 -6.22 -22.12 5.81
C ILE A 116 -5.15 -21.21 6.37
N ILE A 117 -3.98 -21.78 6.74
CA ILE A 117 -2.90 -21.00 7.33
C ILE A 117 -1.98 -20.47 6.24
N GLN A 118 -1.96 -19.17 6.06
CA GLN A 118 -1.06 -18.54 5.10
C GLN A 118 0.34 -18.37 5.69
N TYR A 119 1.29 -19.22 5.26
CA TYR A 119 2.68 -19.14 5.70
C TYR A 119 3.38 -17.90 5.17
N TYR A 120 4.51 -17.55 5.78
CA TYR A 120 5.34 -16.41 5.34
C TYR A 120 5.69 -16.51 3.85
N TYR A 121 5.79 -15.37 3.15
CA TYR A 121 6.13 -15.29 1.73
C TYR A 121 5.21 -16.10 0.81
N THR A 122 3.90 -15.88 0.93
CA THR A 122 2.87 -16.62 0.18
C THR A 122 1.93 -15.68 -0.58
N GLN A 123 1.68 -15.98 -1.85
CA GLN A 123 0.54 -15.46 -2.60
C GLN A 123 -0.53 -16.55 -2.72
N LEU A 124 -1.73 -16.31 -2.20
CA LEU A 124 -2.92 -17.12 -2.47
C LEU A 124 -3.66 -16.46 -3.64
N VAL A 125 -3.79 -17.18 -4.75
CA VAL A 125 -4.29 -16.61 -6.01
C VAL A 125 -5.40 -17.49 -6.58
N GLY A 126 -6.64 -16.96 -6.55
CA GLY A 126 -7.76 -17.55 -7.24
C GLY A 126 -7.72 -17.25 -8.74
N ASP A 127 -8.36 -18.09 -9.55
CA ASP A 127 -8.57 -17.84 -10.98
C ASP A 127 -9.32 -16.53 -11.19
N ALA A 128 -8.78 -15.64 -12.02
CA ALA A 128 -9.36 -14.30 -12.18
C ALA A 128 -10.54 -14.26 -13.17
N ILE A 129 -10.70 -15.29 -14.00
CA ILE A 129 -11.84 -15.44 -14.93
C ILE A 129 -13.02 -16.11 -14.23
N ASN A 130 -12.72 -17.22 -13.53
CA ASN A 130 -13.69 -18.01 -12.82
C ASN A 130 -13.32 -18.05 -11.34
N VAL A 131 -13.64 -17.00 -10.63
CA VAL A 131 -13.23 -16.77 -9.24
C VAL A 131 -13.69 -17.91 -8.32
N PRO A 132 -12.76 -18.61 -7.63
CA PRO A 132 -13.10 -19.71 -6.73
C PRO A 132 -13.78 -19.21 -5.45
N THR A 133 -14.58 -20.08 -4.86
CA THR A 133 -15.23 -19.84 -3.56
C THR A 133 -14.55 -20.68 -2.47
N LEU A 134 -14.13 -20.06 -1.38
CA LEU A 134 -13.79 -20.71 -0.12
C LEU A 134 -15.04 -20.70 0.76
N LYS A 135 -15.63 -21.86 1.01
CA LYS A 135 -16.86 -22.00 1.76
C LYS A 135 -16.60 -22.61 3.14
N ALA A 136 -16.88 -21.87 4.16
CA ALA A 136 -16.80 -22.39 5.53
C ALA A 136 -17.83 -23.49 5.75
N ALA A 137 -17.40 -24.63 6.29
CA ALA A 137 -18.29 -25.71 6.68
C ALA A 137 -19.23 -25.28 7.84
N PRO A 138 -20.44 -25.83 7.96
CA PRO A 138 -21.35 -25.49 9.08
C PRO A 138 -20.73 -25.72 10.47
N ASN A 139 -19.82 -26.68 10.58
CA ASN A 139 -19.08 -27.05 11.79
C ASN A 139 -17.63 -26.56 11.76
N PHE A 140 -17.36 -25.47 11.07
CA PHE A 140 -16.00 -24.90 11.00
C PHE A 140 -15.45 -24.59 12.39
N GLU A 141 -14.24 -25.06 12.67
CA GLU A 141 -13.52 -24.85 13.93
C GLU A 141 -12.28 -23.99 13.69
N GLY A 142 -12.23 -22.81 14.24
CA GLY A 142 -11.11 -21.89 14.15
C GLY A 142 -11.51 -20.42 14.10
N MET A 143 -10.53 -19.55 14.04
CA MET A 143 -10.77 -18.11 14.10
C MET A 143 -11.30 -17.54 12.79
N ALA A 144 -10.68 -17.89 11.66
CA ALA A 144 -11.01 -17.35 10.35
C ALA A 144 -10.81 -18.40 9.25
N VAL A 145 -11.49 -18.22 8.11
CA VAL A 145 -11.32 -19.12 6.94
C VAL A 145 -9.89 -19.07 6.42
N ILE A 146 -9.30 -17.88 6.33
CA ILE A 146 -7.87 -17.70 6.07
C ILE A 146 -7.26 -16.99 7.30
N ASP A 147 -6.15 -17.53 7.79
CA ASP A 147 -5.43 -16.98 8.94
C ASP A 147 -3.97 -16.71 8.55
N SER A 148 -3.56 -15.44 8.59
CA SER A 148 -2.21 -15.02 8.24
C SER A 148 -1.24 -15.01 9.43
N ASP A 149 -1.75 -15.09 10.66
CA ASP A 149 -0.92 -14.99 11.86
C ASP A 149 -1.63 -15.64 13.07
N PRO A 150 -1.68 -16.98 13.12
CA PRO A 150 -2.44 -17.69 14.14
C PRO A 150 -1.99 -17.38 15.56
N TYR A 151 -2.96 -17.29 16.48
CA TYR A 151 -2.67 -17.15 17.91
C TYR A 151 -2.17 -18.47 18.50
N LEU A 152 -1.19 -18.33 19.40
CA LEU A 152 -0.71 -19.39 20.29
C LEU A 152 -1.46 -19.36 21.63
N PRO A 153 -1.43 -20.47 22.39
CA PRO A 153 -1.90 -20.46 23.78
C PRO A 153 -1.21 -19.33 24.58
N GLY A 154 -1.99 -18.48 25.22
CA GLY A 154 -1.46 -17.31 25.94
C GLY A 154 -1.51 -15.99 25.15
N GLY A 155 -1.96 -16.00 23.90
CA GLY A 155 -2.24 -14.80 23.11
C GLY A 155 -1.07 -14.28 22.27
N ALA A 156 0.09 -14.97 22.25
CA ALA A 156 1.14 -14.70 21.28
C ALA A 156 0.77 -15.19 19.87
N ASN A 157 1.37 -14.62 18.84
CA ASN A 157 1.17 -15.00 17.46
C ASN A 157 2.29 -15.89 16.92
N TRP A 158 2.07 -16.52 15.74
CA TRP A 158 3.11 -17.27 15.05
C TRP A 158 4.26 -16.36 14.60
N TYR A 159 3.91 -15.16 14.11
CA TYR A 159 4.86 -14.18 13.60
C TYR A 159 4.79 -12.90 14.41
N THR A 160 5.88 -12.15 14.44
CA THR A 160 5.83 -10.75 14.85
C THR A 160 5.06 -9.97 13.80
N ASN A 161 3.90 -9.41 14.15
CA ASN A 161 3.00 -8.80 13.18
C ASN A 161 3.64 -7.63 12.41
N GLN A 162 4.59 -6.89 12.98
CA GLN A 162 5.37 -5.84 12.32
C GLN A 162 6.45 -6.38 11.37
N ASN A 163 6.74 -7.68 11.40
CA ASN A 163 7.68 -8.36 10.51
C ASN A 163 6.98 -9.35 9.55
N ASN A 164 5.65 -9.34 9.52
CA ASN A 164 4.83 -10.27 8.75
C ASN A 164 4.64 -9.79 7.30
N PHE A 165 5.73 -9.71 6.55
CA PHE A 165 5.82 -9.17 5.19
C PHE A 165 5.45 -10.18 4.10
N PHE A 166 5.35 -9.73 2.84
CA PHE A 166 5.23 -10.55 1.63
C PHE A 166 4.09 -11.55 1.66
N ARG A 167 2.87 -11.04 1.82
CA ARG A 167 1.64 -11.82 1.78
C ARG A 167 0.64 -11.19 0.84
N GLN A 168 -0.01 -12.01 0.03
CA GLN A 168 -1.05 -11.54 -0.88
C GLN A 168 -2.18 -12.55 -0.94
N ILE A 169 -3.43 -12.06 -0.96
CA ILE A 169 -4.61 -12.86 -1.24
C ILE A 169 -5.41 -12.11 -2.31
N ARG A 170 -5.73 -12.78 -3.42
CA ARG A 170 -6.51 -12.14 -4.48
C ARG A 170 -7.42 -13.11 -5.22
N ASN A 171 -8.55 -12.57 -5.74
CA ASN A 171 -9.51 -13.30 -6.57
C ASN A 171 -10.21 -14.44 -5.82
N PHE A 172 -10.96 -14.14 -4.77
CA PHE A 172 -11.74 -15.12 -4.03
C PHE A 172 -13.15 -14.63 -3.72
N LYS A 173 -14.06 -15.60 -3.57
CA LYS A 173 -15.28 -15.44 -2.77
C LYS A 173 -15.09 -16.22 -1.47
N ILE A 174 -15.40 -15.60 -0.33
CA ILE A 174 -15.38 -16.23 0.99
C ILE A 174 -16.81 -16.29 1.48
N ASP A 175 -17.35 -17.49 1.59
CA ASP A 175 -18.76 -17.76 1.95
C ASP A 175 -18.87 -18.28 3.38
N LEU A 176 -19.43 -17.44 4.26
CA LEU A 176 -19.72 -17.75 5.67
C LEU A 176 -21.20 -18.07 5.90
N THR A 177 -22.04 -18.04 4.86
CA THR A 177 -23.50 -18.16 5.02
C THR A 177 -23.95 -19.53 5.55
N GLY A 178 -23.13 -20.56 5.40
CA GLY A 178 -23.37 -21.89 5.91
C GLY A 178 -23.06 -22.07 7.40
N GLN A 179 -22.35 -21.14 8.02
CA GLN A 179 -22.05 -21.16 9.46
C GLN A 179 -23.19 -20.60 10.29
N PRO A 180 -23.30 -20.96 11.59
CA PRO A 180 -24.18 -20.26 12.52
C PRO A 180 -23.85 -18.77 12.57
N LYS A 181 -24.87 -17.90 12.61
CA LYS A 181 -24.67 -16.44 12.68
C LYS A 181 -23.90 -15.97 13.94
N SER A 182 -23.81 -16.81 14.95
CA SER A 182 -23.08 -16.50 16.20
C SER A 182 -21.57 -16.59 16.09
N THR A 183 -21.03 -17.01 14.93
CA THR A 183 -19.58 -17.17 14.68
C THR A 183 -19.27 -16.97 13.20
N GLY A 184 -18.03 -16.74 12.87
CA GLY A 184 -17.50 -16.70 11.52
C GLY A 184 -16.70 -15.42 11.22
N THR A 185 -15.47 -15.64 10.78
CA THR A 185 -14.56 -14.59 10.25
C THR A 185 -14.03 -15.06 8.91
N GLY A 186 -14.03 -14.18 7.90
CA GLY A 186 -13.48 -14.51 6.59
C GLY A 186 -11.97 -14.58 6.61
N ILE A 187 -11.29 -13.50 6.94
CA ILE A 187 -9.83 -13.40 6.98
C ILE A 187 -9.38 -12.80 8.32
N HIS A 188 -8.41 -13.45 8.98
CA HIS A 188 -7.59 -12.85 10.03
C HIS A 188 -6.31 -12.30 9.39
N TRP A 189 -6.09 -10.97 9.51
CA TRP A 189 -5.07 -10.27 8.73
C TRP A 189 -4.20 -9.37 9.61
N GLN A 190 -3.22 -9.97 10.31
CA GLN A 190 -2.20 -9.26 11.09
C GLN A 190 -0.89 -9.26 10.33
N VAL A 191 -0.59 -8.18 9.63
CA VAL A 191 0.49 -8.13 8.64
C VAL A 191 1.23 -6.80 8.68
N ALA A 192 2.31 -6.74 7.91
CA ALA A 192 3.14 -5.55 7.73
C ALA A 192 3.20 -5.14 6.23
N GLN A 193 4.22 -4.40 5.84
CA GLN A 193 4.40 -3.86 4.49
C GLN A 193 4.55 -4.98 3.44
N ALA A 194 4.43 -4.63 2.17
CA ALA A 194 4.45 -5.56 1.04
C ALA A 194 3.35 -6.65 1.13
N THR A 195 2.19 -6.27 1.67
CA THR A 195 1.04 -7.17 1.80
C THR A 195 -0.19 -6.56 1.13
N SER A 196 -1.05 -7.41 0.56
CA SER A 196 -2.27 -6.93 -0.08
C SER A 196 -3.43 -7.93 -0.06
N LEU A 197 -4.65 -7.38 0.03
CA LEU A 197 -5.92 -8.05 -0.26
C LEU A 197 -6.55 -7.37 -1.47
N GLN A 198 -6.87 -8.15 -2.52
CA GLN A 198 -7.37 -7.59 -3.77
C GLN A 198 -8.45 -8.46 -4.39
N ASN A 199 -9.53 -7.84 -4.88
CA ASN A 199 -10.61 -8.51 -5.58
C ASN A 199 -11.16 -9.71 -4.80
N ILE A 200 -11.71 -9.44 -3.60
CA ILE A 200 -12.30 -10.47 -2.72
C ILE A 200 -13.72 -10.07 -2.36
N GLN A 201 -14.64 -11.03 -2.46
CA GLN A 201 -16.02 -10.88 -1.99
C GLN A 201 -16.23 -11.73 -0.73
N PHE A 202 -16.89 -11.15 0.27
CA PHE A 202 -17.28 -11.81 1.50
C PHE A 202 -18.80 -11.91 1.55
N ASP A 203 -19.33 -13.12 1.62
CA ASP A 203 -20.76 -13.38 1.75
C ASP A 203 -21.04 -13.89 3.17
N MET A 204 -21.79 -13.09 3.92
CA MET A 204 -22.17 -13.32 5.32
C MET A 204 -23.69 -13.33 5.47
N ILE A 205 -24.20 -13.86 6.59
CA ILE A 205 -25.62 -13.83 6.87
C ILE A 205 -26.09 -12.38 6.98
N ASN A 206 -27.06 -12.00 6.13
CA ASN A 206 -27.65 -10.67 6.13
C ASN A 206 -28.75 -10.58 7.20
N ASP A 207 -28.33 -10.56 8.45
CA ASP A 207 -29.17 -10.41 9.63
C ASP A 207 -28.50 -9.44 10.60
N LYS A 208 -29.10 -8.29 10.78
CA LYS A 208 -28.58 -7.20 11.64
C LYS A 208 -28.92 -7.37 13.13
N SER A 209 -29.37 -8.55 13.53
CA SER A 209 -29.64 -8.86 14.92
C SER A 209 -28.36 -8.84 15.78
N SER A 210 -28.53 -8.62 17.08
CA SER A 210 -27.40 -8.50 18.03
C SER A 210 -26.62 -9.81 18.24
N ASP A 211 -27.25 -10.95 17.93
CA ASP A 211 -26.65 -12.29 18.00
C ASP A 211 -25.87 -12.68 16.74
N ASN A 212 -25.99 -11.91 15.66
CA ASN A 212 -25.07 -12.05 14.53
C ASN A 212 -23.67 -11.56 14.94
N LYS A 213 -22.64 -12.41 14.74
CA LYS A 213 -21.25 -12.13 15.07
C LYS A 213 -20.33 -12.27 13.86
N GLN A 214 -20.88 -12.58 12.67
CA GLN A 214 -20.08 -12.75 11.48
C GLN A 214 -19.39 -11.46 11.06
N GLN A 215 -18.13 -11.57 10.63
CA GLN A 215 -17.31 -10.47 10.12
C GLN A 215 -16.46 -10.90 8.93
N GLY A 216 -16.24 -9.97 7.99
CA GLY A 216 -15.44 -10.26 6.80
C GLY A 216 -13.94 -10.35 7.09
N ILE A 217 -13.36 -9.28 7.63
CA ILE A 217 -11.95 -9.22 8.00
C ILE A 217 -11.80 -8.83 9.47
N PHE A 218 -10.89 -9.51 10.14
CA PHE A 218 -10.45 -9.18 11.49
C PHE A 218 -8.96 -8.84 11.46
N THR A 219 -8.62 -7.62 11.85
CA THR A 219 -7.25 -7.12 12.02
C THR A 219 -7.15 -6.48 13.39
N GLU A 220 -6.42 -7.08 14.31
CA GLU A 220 -6.26 -6.54 15.65
C GLU A 220 -4.97 -5.75 15.79
N ASN A 221 -3.96 -6.08 14.98
CA ASN A 221 -2.64 -5.48 15.01
C ASN A 221 -2.01 -5.50 13.61
N GLY A 222 -0.85 -4.84 13.44
CA GLY A 222 -0.11 -4.79 12.20
C GLY A 222 0.55 -3.43 11.99
N SER A 223 1.41 -3.33 10.99
CA SER A 223 2.17 -2.11 10.71
C SER A 223 2.01 -1.60 9.27
N GLY A 224 1.03 -2.07 8.55
CA GLY A 224 0.75 -1.55 7.22
C GLY A 224 0.23 -2.61 6.24
N GLY A 225 0.03 -2.19 5.01
CA GLY A 225 -0.50 -3.01 3.94
C GLY A 225 -1.47 -2.24 3.06
N PHE A 226 -2.01 -2.93 2.08
CA PHE A 226 -2.92 -2.36 1.09
C PHE A 226 -4.12 -3.26 0.86
N MET A 227 -5.32 -2.68 0.79
CA MET A 227 -6.53 -3.41 0.46
C MET A 227 -7.30 -2.69 -0.64
N SER A 228 -7.74 -3.42 -1.66
CA SER A 228 -8.50 -2.84 -2.76
C SER A 228 -9.52 -3.79 -3.37
N ASP A 229 -10.57 -3.20 -3.93
CA ASP A 229 -11.57 -3.93 -4.71
C ASP A 229 -12.23 -5.06 -3.89
N LEU A 230 -12.64 -4.76 -2.65
CA LEU A 230 -13.28 -5.71 -1.73
C LEU A 230 -14.77 -5.44 -1.63
N THR A 231 -15.57 -6.51 -1.53
CA THR A 231 -17.04 -6.43 -1.36
C THR A 231 -17.46 -7.26 -0.15
N PHE A 232 -18.29 -6.65 0.71
CA PHE A 232 -18.80 -7.27 1.93
C PHE A 232 -20.33 -7.26 1.91
N ASN A 233 -20.94 -8.43 1.96
CA ASN A 233 -22.38 -8.61 1.94
C ASN A 233 -22.86 -9.19 3.27
N GLY A 234 -23.71 -8.46 4.00
CA GLY A 234 -24.25 -8.87 5.31
C GLY A 234 -23.24 -8.79 6.46
N GLY A 235 -23.46 -9.59 7.48
CA GLY A 235 -22.62 -9.66 8.69
C GLY A 235 -22.95 -8.64 9.77
N ASN A 236 -22.44 -8.89 10.97
CA ASN A 236 -22.43 -7.91 12.06
C ASN A 236 -21.46 -6.77 11.76
N LEU A 237 -20.25 -7.15 11.36
CA LEU A 237 -19.22 -6.22 10.91
C LEU A 237 -18.80 -6.59 9.47
N GLY A 238 -18.78 -5.62 8.56
CA GLY A 238 -18.03 -5.82 7.33
C GLY A 238 -16.57 -6.10 7.69
N VAL A 239 -15.99 -5.25 8.52
CA VAL A 239 -14.61 -5.38 9.00
C VAL A 239 -14.45 -4.90 10.44
N PHE A 240 -13.51 -5.54 11.18
CA PHE A 240 -12.95 -5.09 12.45
C PHE A 240 -11.49 -4.78 12.25
N TRP A 241 -11.08 -3.52 12.37
CA TRP A 241 -9.73 -3.08 12.04
C TRP A 241 -9.01 -2.37 13.18
N GLY A 242 -7.80 -2.84 13.48
CA GLY A 242 -6.82 -2.21 14.34
C GLY A 242 -5.40 -2.46 13.81
N ALA A 243 -4.70 -1.42 13.38
CA ALA A 243 -3.31 -1.46 12.91
C ALA A 243 -2.68 -0.08 13.02
N GLN A 244 -1.37 0.01 12.92
CA GLN A 244 -0.67 1.30 12.91
C GLN A 244 -1.17 2.17 11.77
N GLN A 245 -1.05 1.70 10.52
CA GLN A 245 -1.53 2.41 9.34
C GLN A 245 -1.96 1.44 8.23
N PHE A 246 -2.93 1.87 7.43
CA PHE A 246 -3.35 1.15 6.23
C PHE A 246 -3.90 2.09 5.17
N THR A 247 -3.78 1.67 3.92
CA THR A 247 -4.46 2.30 2.77
C THR A 247 -5.51 1.34 2.22
N THR A 248 -6.73 1.84 2.03
CA THR A 248 -7.80 1.08 1.40
C THR A 248 -8.45 1.90 0.31
N ARG A 249 -8.77 1.26 -0.82
CA ARG A 249 -9.52 1.90 -1.90
C ARG A 249 -10.55 0.95 -2.52
N ASN A 250 -11.64 1.54 -3.01
CA ASN A 250 -12.71 0.84 -3.72
C ASN A 250 -13.27 -0.35 -2.91
N LEU A 251 -13.86 -0.03 -1.75
CA LEU A 251 -14.52 -1.01 -0.88
C LEU A 251 -16.03 -0.83 -0.93
N THR A 252 -16.77 -1.93 -1.08
CA THR A 252 -18.23 -1.96 -1.09
C THR A 252 -18.77 -2.74 0.09
N PHE A 253 -19.73 -2.16 0.82
CA PHE A 253 -20.40 -2.77 1.96
C PHE A 253 -21.91 -2.73 1.74
N ASN A 254 -22.56 -3.88 1.76
CA ASN A 254 -23.99 -4.04 1.52
C ASN A 254 -24.67 -4.73 2.72
N GLY A 255 -25.56 -4.03 3.39
CA GLY A 255 -26.41 -4.63 4.42
C GLY A 255 -25.71 -5.11 5.69
N CYS A 256 -24.49 -4.67 5.97
CA CYS A 256 -23.82 -4.94 7.26
C CYS A 256 -24.54 -4.22 8.41
N ARG A 257 -24.46 -4.71 9.63
CA ARG A 257 -24.91 -3.93 10.78
C ARG A 257 -23.98 -2.72 10.97
N THR A 258 -22.67 -2.93 11.03
CA THR A 258 -21.65 -1.87 10.92
C THR A 258 -20.69 -2.23 9.78
N ALA A 259 -20.55 -1.33 8.80
CA ALA A 259 -19.67 -1.63 7.68
C ALA A 259 -18.20 -1.69 8.12
N ILE A 260 -17.72 -0.66 8.79
CA ILE A 260 -16.34 -0.54 9.26
C ILE A 260 -16.32 -0.23 10.75
N TYR A 261 -15.73 -1.12 11.56
CA TYR A 261 -15.45 -0.87 12.97
C TYR A 261 -13.94 -0.66 13.17
N MET A 262 -13.55 0.55 13.61
CA MET A 262 -12.16 0.89 13.92
C MET A 262 -11.88 0.65 15.40
N ASN A 263 -11.07 -0.35 15.72
CA ASN A 263 -10.62 -0.64 17.07
C ASN A 263 -9.57 0.38 17.54
N TRP A 264 -8.50 0.55 16.75
CA TRP A 264 -7.46 1.52 16.97
C TRP A 264 -6.67 1.79 15.67
N ASN A 265 -5.98 2.92 15.57
CA ASN A 265 -4.97 3.18 14.54
C ASN A 265 -4.08 4.36 14.93
N TRP A 266 -3.01 4.55 14.14
CA TRP A 266 -2.27 5.79 14.07
C TRP A 266 -2.79 6.65 12.91
N ALA A 267 -2.93 6.04 11.71
CA ALA A 267 -3.52 6.67 10.53
C ALA A 267 -4.19 5.64 9.63
N TRP A 268 -5.32 6.00 9.00
CA TRP A 268 -5.98 5.15 8.01
C TRP A 268 -6.61 6.00 6.91
N THR A 269 -6.31 5.69 5.65
CA THR A 269 -6.91 6.36 4.50
C THR A 269 -7.88 5.43 3.79
N PHE A 270 -9.13 5.88 3.69
CA PHE A 270 -10.19 5.28 2.91
C PHE A 270 -10.48 6.12 1.67
N HIS A 271 -10.37 5.52 0.50
CA HIS A 271 -10.75 6.15 -0.75
C HIS A 271 -11.78 5.29 -1.49
N GLY A 272 -12.86 5.92 -1.96
CA GLY A 272 -13.85 5.22 -2.77
C GLY A 272 -14.66 4.17 -2.01
N LEU A 273 -15.11 4.49 -0.78
CA LEU A 273 -16.08 3.67 -0.07
C LEU A 273 -17.45 3.77 -0.73
N ASN A 274 -18.09 2.63 -0.94
CA ASN A 274 -19.49 2.53 -1.30
C ASN A 274 -20.22 1.75 -0.19
N ILE A 275 -20.92 2.46 0.69
CA ILE A 275 -21.62 1.86 1.83
C ILE A 275 -23.11 1.99 1.59
N ASP A 276 -23.79 0.85 1.47
CA ASP A 276 -25.24 0.81 1.24
C ASP A 276 -25.96 -0.05 2.25
N SER A 277 -27.10 0.46 2.72
CA SER A 277 -28.03 -0.30 3.57
C SER A 277 -27.39 -0.85 4.87
N CYS A 278 -26.36 -0.20 5.42
CA CYS A 278 -25.77 -0.50 6.73
C CYS A 278 -26.45 0.34 7.83
N ASP A 279 -26.41 -0.10 9.11
CA ASP A 279 -26.96 0.74 10.20
C ASP A 279 -25.96 1.85 10.58
N ILE A 280 -24.65 1.52 10.57
CA ILE A 280 -23.54 2.47 10.75
C ILE A 280 -22.51 2.22 9.64
N GLY A 281 -22.10 3.29 8.97
CA GLY A 281 -21.07 3.18 7.93
C GLY A 281 -19.68 2.98 8.51
N LEU A 282 -19.17 3.93 9.24
CA LEU A 282 -17.86 3.86 9.90
C LEU A 282 -18.01 4.19 11.37
N ASP A 283 -17.65 3.26 12.24
CA ASP A 283 -17.57 3.49 13.68
C ASP A 283 -16.13 3.60 14.14
N MET A 284 -15.69 4.82 14.42
CA MET A 284 -14.37 5.13 14.98
C MET A 284 -14.46 5.56 16.46
N SER A 285 -15.55 5.26 17.12
CA SER A 285 -15.80 5.68 18.51
C SER A 285 -15.17 4.78 19.56
N SER A 286 -14.56 3.65 19.18
CA SER A 286 -14.02 2.62 20.09
C SER A 286 -15.04 2.17 21.12
N ASN A 287 -16.14 1.58 20.66
CA ASN A 287 -17.31 1.21 21.47
C ASN A 287 -16.91 0.39 22.72
N GLY A 288 -17.40 0.84 23.88
CA GLY A 288 -17.17 0.19 25.17
C GLY A 288 -15.84 0.56 25.86
N GLN A 289 -15.01 1.38 25.28
CA GLN A 289 -13.79 1.91 25.90
C GLN A 289 -14.04 3.31 26.47
N ASP A 290 -13.40 3.64 27.59
CA ASP A 290 -13.52 4.96 28.20
C ASP A 290 -12.86 6.07 27.37
N GLN A 291 -11.90 5.68 26.50
CA GLN A 291 -11.14 6.60 25.65
C GLN A 291 -11.09 6.08 24.22
N GLN A 292 -11.28 6.98 23.26
CA GLN A 292 -11.10 6.67 21.86
C GLN A 292 -9.64 6.28 21.57
N GLN A 293 -9.44 5.12 20.89
CA GLN A 293 -8.12 4.61 20.51
C GLN A 293 -7.77 4.89 19.05
N VAL A 294 -8.68 5.48 18.29
CA VAL A 294 -8.45 5.83 16.89
C VAL A 294 -7.70 7.16 16.81
N GLY A 295 -6.52 7.16 16.18
CA GLY A 295 -5.68 8.34 16.01
C GLY A 295 -6.20 9.25 14.91
N ALA A 296 -6.11 8.81 13.65
CA ALA A 296 -6.53 9.60 12.49
C ALA A 296 -7.21 8.72 11.43
N VAL A 297 -8.30 9.23 10.86
CA VAL A 297 -9.03 8.62 9.75
C VAL A 297 -9.30 9.65 8.67
N LEU A 298 -9.10 9.26 7.42
CA LEU A 298 -9.42 10.04 6.24
C LEU A 298 -10.39 9.28 5.35
N VAL A 299 -11.52 9.89 4.98
CA VAL A 299 -12.53 9.34 4.07
C VAL A 299 -12.65 10.27 2.88
N GLN A 300 -12.33 9.76 1.69
CA GLN A 300 -12.29 10.54 0.46
C GLN A 300 -13.08 9.87 -0.67
N ASP A 301 -13.71 10.69 -1.53
CA ASP A 301 -14.37 10.25 -2.78
C ASP A 301 -15.34 9.07 -2.55
N SER A 302 -16.19 9.15 -1.53
CA SER A 302 -16.97 8.04 -1.00
C SER A 302 -18.47 8.32 -1.00
N ILE A 303 -19.29 7.25 -0.97
CA ILE A 303 -20.75 7.35 -1.00
C ILE A 303 -21.34 6.51 0.15
N PHE A 304 -22.27 7.11 0.89
CA PHE A 304 -23.07 6.44 1.93
C PHE A 304 -24.54 6.53 1.53
N SER A 305 -25.18 5.38 1.31
CA SER A 305 -26.57 5.27 0.86
C SER A 305 -27.38 4.45 1.86
N ASN A 306 -28.65 4.82 2.12
CA ASN A 306 -29.57 4.03 2.96
C ASN A 306 -28.95 3.65 4.33
N THR A 307 -28.08 4.49 4.86
CA THR A 307 -27.28 4.25 6.06
C THR A 307 -27.61 5.33 7.08
N PRO A 308 -28.39 5.02 8.15
CA PRO A 308 -28.88 6.01 9.12
C PRO A 308 -27.80 6.88 9.74
N VAL A 309 -26.61 6.29 10.04
CA VAL A 309 -25.44 6.99 10.57
C VAL A 309 -24.24 6.73 9.66
N GLY A 310 -23.73 7.77 9.03
CA GLY A 310 -22.54 7.68 8.18
C GLY A 310 -21.30 7.35 9.00
N ILE A 311 -20.90 8.25 9.91
CA ILE A 311 -19.66 8.11 10.71
C ILE A 311 -20.00 8.37 12.20
N ALA A 312 -19.52 7.48 13.07
CA ALA A 312 -19.60 7.64 14.52
C ALA A 312 -18.23 7.99 15.11
N THR A 313 -18.14 9.07 15.90
CA THR A 313 -16.89 9.56 16.53
C THR A 313 -17.16 10.08 17.94
N ARG A 314 -16.14 10.05 18.81
CA ARG A 314 -16.18 10.63 20.17
C ARG A 314 -15.37 11.93 20.32
N TYR A 315 -14.81 12.45 19.24
CA TYR A 315 -14.00 13.66 19.30
C TYR A 315 -14.75 14.86 19.87
N SER A 316 -14.05 15.68 20.63
CA SER A 316 -14.53 16.98 21.13
C SER A 316 -13.44 18.04 20.96
N THR A 317 -13.81 19.22 20.52
CA THR A 317 -12.87 20.36 20.38
C THR A 317 -12.28 20.84 21.72
N GLY A 318 -12.92 20.46 22.85
CA GLY A 318 -12.42 20.75 24.20
C GLY A 318 -11.40 19.75 24.73
N GLN A 319 -11.10 18.68 24.02
CA GLN A 319 -10.08 17.71 24.44
C GLN A 319 -8.66 18.27 24.23
N ASN A 320 -7.73 17.82 25.09
CA ASN A 320 -6.36 18.32 25.08
C ASN A 320 -5.44 17.58 24.10
N ASP A 321 -5.95 16.56 23.41
CA ASP A 321 -5.19 15.73 22.49
C ASP A 321 -5.85 15.62 21.11
N THR A 322 -5.22 14.89 20.17
CA THR A 322 -5.66 14.79 18.77
C THR A 322 -6.32 13.46 18.43
N ARG A 323 -6.70 12.64 19.42
CA ARG A 323 -7.45 11.39 19.19
C ARG A 323 -8.73 11.66 18.43
N GLY A 324 -9.08 10.76 17.53
CA GLY A 324 -10.31 10.87 16.74
C GLY A 324 -10.22 11.93 15.64
N THR A 325 -9.02 12.29 15.20
CA THR A 325 -8.86 13.12 14.01
C THR A 325 -9.59 12.48 12.83
N LEU A 326 -10.42 13.27 12.14
CA LEU A 326 -11.21 12.80 10.99
C LEU A 326 -11.22 13.86 9.89
N ILE A 327 -10.94 13.40 8.68
CA ILE A 327 -11.04 14.20 7.46
C ILE A 327 -12.09 13.56 6.55
N VAL A 328 -13.05 14.35 6.08
CA VAL A 328 -14.08 13.96 5.10
C VAL A 328 -13.93 14.89 3.91
N ASP A 329 -13.52 14.34 2.76
CA ASP A 329 -13.25 15.09 1.54
C ASP A 329 -14.02 14.47 0.37
N ASN A 330 -14.94 15.24 -0.23
CA ASN A 330 -15.76 14.83 -1.36
C ASN A 330 -16.58 13.56 -1.07
N VAL A 331 -17.37 13.56 0.02
CA VAL A 331 -18.18 12.40 0.43
C VAL A 331 -19.68 12.70 0.26
N ASP A 332 -20.38 11.77 -0.38
CA ASP A 332 -21.81 11.88 -0.67
C ASP A 332 -22.66 11.11 0.34
N PHE A 333 -23.39 11.84 1.20
CA PHE A 333 -24.39 11.33 2.11
C PHE A 333 -25.83 11.62 1.65
N SER A 334 -26.03 12.10 0.41
CA SER A 334 -27.33 12.61 -0.06
C SER A 334 -28.41 11.55 -0.20
N LYS A 335 -28.04 10.27 -0.31
CA LYS A 335 -28.94 9.17 -0.60
C LYS A 335 -29.43 8.49 0.68
N ASN A 336 -30.39 9.11 1.38
CA ASN A 336 -31.01 8.55 2.57
C ASN A 336 -29.99 8.18 3.68
N CYS A 337 -29.08 9.11 3.96
CA CYS A 337 -28.14 9.07 5.10
C CYS A 337 -28.39 10.34 5.95
N PRO A 338 -29.36 10.33 6.88
CA PRO A 338 -29.81 11.55 7.58
C PRO A 338 -28.78 12.12 8.55
N VAL A 339 -27.86 11.30 9.06
CA VAL A 339 -26.81 11.73 9.98
C VAL A 339 -25.46 11.41 9.37
N ALA A 340 -24.75 12.43 8.87
CA ALA A 340 -23.41 12.24 8.31
C ALA A 340 -22.39 11.89 9.40
N ILE A 341 -22.38 12.64 10.52
CA ILE A 341 -21.46 12.39 11.64
C ILE A 341 -22.22 12.51 12.97
N GLN A 342 -22.03 11.53 13.85
CA GLN A 342 -22.68 11.46 15.17
C GLN A 342 -21.67 11.16 16.28
N ASN A 343 -21.93 11.74 17.46
CA ASN A 343 -21.37 11.20 18.70
C ASN A 343 -22.33 10.15 19.27
N PRO A 344 -21.96 8.85 19.26
CA PRO A 344 -22.88 7.78 19.63
C PRO A 344 -23.19 7.74 21.14
N GLN A 345 -22.31 8.27 22.00
CA GLN A 345 -22.50 8.29 23.44
C GLN A 345 -23.56 9.32 23.85
N SER A 346 -23.47 10.53 23.35
CA SER A 346 -24.46 11.60 23.60
C SER A 346 -25.65 11.58 22.65
N LYS A 347 -25.57 10.76 21.58
CA LYS A 347 -26.52 10.72 20.45
C LYS A 347 -26.66 12.09 19.74
N THR A 348 -25.62 12.93 19.85
CA THR A 348 -25.61 14.26 19.23
C THR A 348 -25.23 14.15 17.76
N THR A 349 -26.05 14.70 16.88
CA THR A 349 -25.70 14.92 15.47
C THR A 349 -24.66 16.04 15.38
N ILE A 350 -23.46 15.70 14.93
CA ILE A 350 -22.36 16.67 14.72
C ILE A 350 -22.48 17.28 13.33
N LEU A 351 -22.81 16.48 12.33
CA LEU A 351 -23.03 16.91 10.97
C LEU A 351 -24.28 16.24 10.40
N ASN A 352 -25.24 17.05 9.92
CA ASN A 352 -26.40 16.55 9.22
C ASN A 352 -26.00 15.92 7.87
N GLY A 353 -26.68 14.84 7.52
CA GLY A 353 -26.53 14.17 6.24
C GLY A 353 -27.54 14.65 5.20
N ASN A 354 -27.98 13.72 4.32
CA ASN A 354 -28.81 14.00 3.14
C ASN A 354 -28.23 15.10 2.22
N THR A 355 -26.89 15.20 2.20
CA THR A 355 -26.17 16.17 1.40
C THR A 355 -24.79 15.64 1.01
N LYS A 356 -24.17 16.25 0.02
CA LYS A 356 -22.78 16.01 -0.32
C LYS A 356 -21.87 16.92 0.51
N VAL A 357 -20.88 16.37 1.17
CA VAL A 357 -19.88 17.07 1.98
C VAL A 357 -18.61 17.21 1.15
N GLN A 358 -18.26 18.44 0.79
CA GLN A 358 -17.07 18.71 -0.01
C GLN A 358 -15.79 18.68 0.82
N SER A 359 -15.81 19.26 2.03
CA SER A 359 -14.70 19.24 2.97
C SER A 359 -15.19 19.47 4.38
N TRP A 360 -14.89 18.55 5.28
CA TRP A 360 -15.16 18.67 6.71
C TRP A 360 -14.02 18.05 7.50
N VAL A 361 -13.59 18.70 8.57
CA VAL A 361 -12.41 18.32 9.33
C VAL A 361 -12.66 18.43 10.82
N GLN A 362 -12.18 17.45 11.59
CA GLN A 362 -12.04 17.55 13.05
C GLN A 362 -10.62 17.14 13.46
N GLY A 363 -10.05 17.87 14.42
CA GLY A 363 -8.67 17.68 14.89
C GLY A 363 -7.91 18.99 14.93
N ARG A 364 -6.58 18.93 14.85
CA ARG A 364 -5.70 20.11 14.77
C ARG A 364 -5.49 20.51 13.32
N ALA A 365 -5.87 21.71 12.97
CA ALA A 365 -5.65 22.29 11.65
C ALA A 365 -4.64 23.46 11.74
N TYR A 366 -3.73 23.50 10.78
CA TYR A 366 -2.69 24.54 10.68
C TYR A 366 -2.81 25.30 9.38
N LYS A 367 -2.71 26.63 9.50
CA LYS A 367 -2.49 27.53 8.37
C LYS A 367 -1.18 28.27 8.64
N GLY A 368 -0.13 27.92 7.92
CA GLY A 368 1.23 28.29 8.29
C GLY A 368 1.54 27.84 9.73
N ALA A 369 2.08 28.73 10.58
CA ALA A 369 2.45 28.43 11.96
C ALA A 369 1.27 28.51 12.97
N THR A 370 0.05 28.83 12.53
CA THR A 370 -1.11 28.99 13.42
C THR A 370 -1.93 27.71 13.44
N GLY A 371 -1.89 26.98 14.57
CA GLY A 371 -2.66 25.77 14.80
C GLY A 371 -3.88 26.00 15.69
N SER A 372 -5.01 25.36 15.38
CA SER A 372 -6.23 25.40 16.19
C SER A 372 -6.98 24.08 16.18
N ALA A 373 -7.71 23.78 17.27
CA ALA A 373 -8.65 22.67 17.28
C ALA A 373 -9.91 23.06 16.52
N ILE A 374 -10.32 22.24 15.57
CA ILE A 374 -11.50 22.47 14.75
C ILE A 374 -12.42 21.24 14.71
N GLN A 375 -13.70 21.50 14.45
CA GLN A 375 -14.69 20.48 14.12
C GLN A 375 -15.76 21.16 13.26
N GLY A 376 -15.63 21.05 11.93
CA GLY A 376 -16.54 21.76 11.04
C GLY A 376 -16.16 21.74 9.57
N THR A 377 -17.07 22.26 8.76
CA THR A 377 -16.90 22.42 7.32
C THR A 377 -15.73 23.36 7.00
N GLN A 378 -14.94 22.99 6.02
CA GLN A 378 -13.81 23.75 5.51
C GLN A 378 -14.03 24.15 4.05
N SER A 379 -13.28 25.14 3.57
CA SER A 379 -13.20 25.42 2.15
C SER A 379 -12.54 24.23 1.44
N PRO A 380 -13.16 23.67 0.41
CA PRO A 380 -12.56 22.55 -0.32
C PRO A 380 -11.30 22.99 -1.05
N VAL A 381 -10.29 22.13 -1.06
CA VAL A 381 -9.08 22.33 -1.84
C VAL A 381 -9.33 21.90 -3.28
N THR A 382 -9.06 22.79 -4.24
CA THR A 382 -9.19 22.48 -5.66
C THR A 382 -8.01 21.62 -6.12
N LYS A 383 -8.31 20.42 -6.59
CA LYS A 383 -7.30 19.51 -7.11
C LYS A 383 -7.16 19.68 -8.63
N PRO A 384 -5.94 19.64 -9.20
CA PRO A 384 -5.73 19.77 -10.64
C PRO A 384 -6.44 18.66 -11.43
N ALA A 385 -7.01 18.99 -12.57
CA ALA A 385 -7.64 18.01 -13.46
C ALA A 385 -6.68 16.88 -13.90
N ALA A 386 -5.37 17.15 -13.88
CA ALA A 386 -4.34 16.13 -14.15
C ALA A 386 -4.41 14.94 -13.18
N LEU A 387 -4.83 15.15 -11.93
CA LEU A 387 -4.90 14.13 -10.89
C LEU A 387 -6.27 13.43 -10.80
N LEU A 388 -7.31 13.95 -11.49
CA LEU A 388 -8.68 13.50 -11.32
C LEU A 388 -9.12 12.57 -12.45
N ASP A 389 -10.05 11.66 -12.15
CA ASP A 389 -10.80 10.88 -13.12
C ASP A 389 -11.88 11.73 -13.81
N SER A 390 -12.69 11.12 -14.68
CA SER A 390 -13.79 11.79 -15.39
C SER A 390 -14.95 12.20 -14.48
N ALA A 391 -15.07 11.62 -13.29
CA ALA A 391 -16.09 11.95 -12.28
C ALA A 391 -15.62 13.06 -11.32
N GLY A 392 -14.37 13.49 -11.43
CA GLY A 392 -13.77 14.49 -10.56
C GLY A 392 -13.22 13.93 -9.24
N ASN A 393 -13.08 12.62 -9.12
CA ASN A 393 -12.43 11.93 -8.00
C ASN A 393 -10.94 11.78 -8.29
N ILE A 394 -10.13 11.55 -7.27
CA ILE A 394 -8.73 11.19 -7.47
C ILE A 394 -8.63 9.89 -8.28
N PHE A 395 -7.78 9.91 -9.30
CA PHE A 395 -7.62 8.77 -10.19
C PHE A 395 -7.08 7.53 -9.48
N THR A 396 -7.70 6.38 -9.75
CA THR A 396 -7.25 5.06 -9.30
C THR A 396 -7.27 4.06 -10.45
N LYS A 397 -6.42 3.04 -10.38
CA LYS A 397 -6.37 1.94 -11.34
C LYS A 397 -6.09 0.62 -10.63
N SER A 398 -6.95 -0.36 -10.82
CA SER A 398 -6.76 -1.70 -10.24
C SER A 398 -5.58 -2.42 -10.91
N LYS A 399 -4.92 -3.31 -10.15
CA LYS A 399 -3.84 -4.16 -10.65
C LYS A 399 -4.28 -4.95 -11.87
N PRO A 400 -3.58 -4.88 -13.01
CA PRO A 400 -3.95 -5.60 -14.22
C PRO A 400 -3.96 -7.11 -14.03
N GLN A 401 -5.04 -7.79 -14.43
CA GLN A 401 -5.18 -9.25 -14.32
C GLN A 401 -4.93 -9.97 -15.64
N TYR A 402 -4.94 -9.25 -16.77
CA TYR A 402 -4.74 -9.80 -18.12
C TYR A 402 -5.69 -10.95 -18.48
N ASN A 403 -6.97 -10.83 -18.08
CA ASN A 403 -7.99 -11.86 -18.25
C ASN A 403 -8.21 -12.28 -19.69
N ASN A 404 -7.96 -11.37 -20.64
CA ASN A 404 -8.17 -11.56 -22.08
C ASN A 404 -6.87 -11.88 -22.85
N VAL A 405 -5.77 -12.13 -22.14
CA VAL A 405 -4.46 -12.41 -22.76
C VAL A 405 -4.14 -13.89 -22.68
N ASP A 406 -3.87 -14.49 -23.83
CA ASP A 406 -3.48 -15.90 -23.92
C ASP A 406 -2.10 -16.14 -23.32
N ALA A 407 -1.88 -17.29 -22.67
CA ALA A 407 -0.61 -17.63 -22.02
C ALA A 407 0.60 -17.62 -22.99
N SER A 408 0.38 -17.85 -24.28
CA SER A 408 1.43 -17.77 -25.32
C SER A 408 2.00 -16.36 -25.55
N LYS A 409 1.28 -15.33 -25.07
CA LYS A 409 1.76 -13.94 -25.14
C LYS A 409 2.73 -13.59 -24.01
N PHE A 410 2.88 -14.45 -23.01
CA PHE A 410 3.83 -14.25 -21.92
C PHE A 410 5.21 -14.79 -22.32
N VAL A 411 6.18 -13.90 -22.43
CA VAL A 411 7.55 -14.20 -22.82
C VAL A 411 8.41 -14.38 -21.57
N SER A 412 8.70 -15.62 -21.20
CA SER A 412 9.55 -15.94 -20.07
C SER A 412 11.00 -15.52 -20.33
N VAL A 413 11.60 -14.79 -19.39
CA VAL A 413 13.01 -14.37 -19.47
C VAL A 413 13.94 -15.60 -19.40
N LYS A 414 13.58 -16.65 -18.62
CA LYS A 414 14.34 -17.90 -18.56
C LYS A 414 14.30 -18.66 -19.89
N SER A 415 13.17 -18.66 -20.58
CA SER A 415 13.06 -19.26 -21.92
C SER A 415 13.93 -18.55 -22.97
N LYS A 416 14.39 -17.34 -22.67
CA LYS A 416 15.27 -16.52 -23.54
C LYS A 416 16.72 -16.49 -23.07
N GLY A 417 17.08 -17.32 -22.08
CA GLY A 417 18.45 -17.54 -21.65
C GLY A 417 18.85 -16.98 -20.30
N ALA A 418 18.02 -16.14 -19.68
CA ALA A 418 18.27 -15.69 -18.32
C ALA A 418 18.25 -16.90 -17.34
N LYS A 419 19.14 -16.92 -16.38
CA LYS A 419 19.27 -18.02 -15.41
C LYS A 419 18.47 -17.78 -14.15
N GLY A 420 18.53 -16.61 -13.58
CA GLY A 420 17.90 -16.28 -12.32
C GLY A 420 18.39 -17.15 -11.16
N ASP A 421 19.69 -17.51 -11.19
CA ASP A 421 20.35 -18.43 -10.25
C ASP A 421 21.09 -17.67 -9.12
N GLY A 422 21.08 -16.33 -9.14
CA GLY A 422 21.78 -15.49 -8.18
C GLY A 422 23.29 -15.40 -8.37
N VAL A 423 23.83 -15.93 -9.48
CA VAL A 423 25.26 -15.97 -9.79
C VAL A 423 25.56 -15.49 -11.20
N THR A 424 24.82 -16.00 -12.18
CA THR A 424 25.02 -15.67 -13.60
C THR A 424 24.63 -14.23 -13.89
N ASP A 425 25.46 -13.50 -14.65
CA ASP A 425 25.10 -12.19 -15.18
C ASP A 425 24.00 -12.34 -16.25
N ASP A 426 22.79 -11.95 -15.90
CA ASP A 426 21.61 -12.05 -16.76
C ASP A 426 21.36 -10.76 -17.57
N THR A 427 22.23 -9.74 -17.48
CA THR A 427 22.06 -8.42 -18.13
C THR A 427 21.75 -8.57 -19.62
N ALA A 428 22.60 -9.32 -20.34
CA ALA A 428 22.46 -9.45 -21.81
C ALA A 428 21.17 -10.23 -22.19
N ALA A 429 20.84 -11.29 -21.45
CA ALA A 429 19.66 -12.10 -21.71
C ALA A 429 18.36 -11.30 -21.47
N ILE A 430 18.27 -10.57 -20.36
CA ILE A 430 17.12 -9.71 -20.05
C ILE A 430 17.01 -8.58 -21.07
N GLN A 431 18.13 -7.91 -21.42
CA GLN A 431 18.13 -6.86 -22.44
C GLN A 431 17.66 -7.38 -23.81
N ALA A 432 18.05 -8.59 -24.19
CA ALA A 432 17.61 -9.20 -25.44
C ALA A 432 16.09 -9.43 -25.47
N VAL A 433 15.47 -9.79 -24.33
CA VAL A 433 14.01 -9.86 -24.22
C VAL A 433 13.38 -8.50 -24.47
N PHE A 434 13.83 -7.46 -23.78
CA PHE A 434 13.28 -6.10 -23.96
C PHE A 434 13.48 -5.56 -25.37
N ASN A 435 14.58 -5.92 -26.04
CA ASN A 435 14.84 -5.50 -27.43
C ASN A 435 13.94 -6.20 -28.45
N SER A 436 13.33 -7.35 -28.11
CA SER A 436 12.56 -8.18 -29.02
C SER A 436 11.07 -8.33 -28.66
N ILE A 437 10.63 -7.75 -27.55
CA ILE A 437 9.24 -7.89 -27.09
C ILE A 437 8.26 -7.17 -28.01
N GLY A 438 7.18 -7.85 -28.40
CA GLY A 438 6.11 -7.27 -29.17
C GLY A 438 5.11 -6.50 -28.31
N SER A 439 4.41 -5.53 -28.87
CA SER A 439 3.44 -4.68 -28.16
C SER A 439 2.26 -5.44 -27.56
N ASP A 440 1.94 -6.61 -28.10
CA ASP A 440 0.88 -7.52 -27.62
C ASP A 440 1.38 -8.61 -26.67
N GLN A 441 2.67 -8.57 -26.32
CA GLN A 441 3.33 -9.53 -25.44
C GLN A 441 3.56 -8.93 -24.05
N ILE A 442 3.77 -9.83 -23.08
CA ILE A 442 4.04 -9.50 -21.68
C ILE A 442 5.36 -10.17 -21.29
N VAL A 443 6.31 -9.42 -20.76
CA VAL A 443 7.55 -9.97 -20.21
C VAL A 443 7.22 -10.68 -18.89
N TYR A 444 7.59 -11.94 -18.78
CA TYR A 444 7.36 -12.74 -17.60
C TYR A 444 8.68 -13.11 -16.94
N PHE A 445 8.86 -12.64 -15.72
CA PHE A 445 9.97 -13.04 -14.88
C PHE A 445 9.56 -14.23 -14.04
N ASP A 446 9.98 -15.44 -14.44
CA ASP A 446 9.86 -16.63 -13.61
C ASP A 446 10.57 -16.39 -12.28
N HIS A 447 10.11 -16.99 -11.19
CA HIS A 447 10.79 -16.82 -9.90
C HIS A 447 12.27 -17.17 -9.99
N GLY A 448 13.12 -16.32 -9.40
CA GLY A 448 14.56 -16.45 -9.38
C GLY A 448 15.25 -15.16 -8.96
N ASN A 449 16.57 -15.22 -8.85
CA ASN A 449 17.45 -14.11 -8.49
C ASN A 449 18.30 -13.74 -9.70
N TYR A 450 17.97 -12.65 -10.39
CA TYR A 450 18.61 -12.20 -11.62
C TYR A 450 19.68 -11.16 -11.33
N VAL A 451 20.95 -11.52 -11.53
CA VAL A 451 22.06 -10.56 -11.34
C VAL A 451 22.24 -9.75 -12.61
N VAL A 452 22.30 -8.43 -12.47
CA VAL A 452 22.60 -7.50 -13.55
C VAL A 452 23.81 -6.63 -13.19
N THR A 453 24.73 -6.49 -14.13
CA THR A 453 26.01 -5.79 -13.92
C THR A 453 26.06 -4.44 -14.62
N ASN A 454 25.07 -4.13 -15.46
CA ASN A 454 24.95 -2.90 -16.21
C ASN A 454 23.48 -2.49 -16.35
N THR A 455 23.23 -1.24 -16.74
CA THR A 455 21.88 -0.72 -16.97
C THR A 455 21.10 -1.58 -17.96
N VAL A 456 19.95 -2.04 -17.55
CA VAL A 456 18.95 -2.67 -18.41
C VAL A 456 17.97 -1.58 -18.87
N LYS A 457 17.86 -1.39 -20.18
CA LYS A 457 16.95 -0.43 -20.79
C LYS A 457 15.60 -1.10 -21.06
N VAL A 458 14.59 -0.65 -20.35
CA VAL A 458 13.20 -1.10 -20.53
C VAL A 458 12.52 -0.16 -21.53
N PRO A 459 12.04 -0.63 -22.69
CA PRO A 459 11.38 0.23 -23.65
C PRO A 459 10.03 0.77 -23.11
N LYS A 460 9.55 1.85 -23.68
CA LYS A 460 8.14 2.24 -23.48
C LYS A 460 7.22 1.18 -24.11
N ASP A 461 5.93 1.19 -23.73
CA ASP A 461 4.90 0.26 -24.23
C ASP A 461 5.18 -1.21 -23.86
N VAL A 462 5.63 -1.45 -22.62
CA VAL A 462 5.93 -2.79 -22.13
C VAL A 462 5.11 -3.13 -20.87
N LYS A 463 4.71 -4.40 -20.79
CA LYS A 463 4.06 -4.99 -19.63
C LYS A 463 4.95 -6.07 -19.03
N ILE A 464 5.09 -6.07 -17.70
CA ILE A 464 6.02 -6.93 -16.97
C ILE A 464 5.29 -7.56 -15.78
N VAL A 465 5.39 -8.89 -15.65
CA VAL A 465 4.81 -9.64 -14.54
C VAL A 465 5.85 -10.54 -13.91
N GLY A 466 5.98 -10.49 -12.59
CA GLY A 466 6.82 -11.40 -11.81
C GLY A 466 6.04 -12.58 -11.23
N GLU A 467 6.67 -13.75 -11.15
CA GLU A 467 6.16 -14.91 -10.44
C GLU A 467 6.56 -14.83 -8.96
N ILE A 468 5.65 -14.39 -8.10
CA ILE A 468 5.90 -14.25 -6.65
C ILE A 468 7.22 -13.54 -6.33
N TRP A 469 7.31 -12.29 -6.82
CA TRP A 469 8.43 -11.38 -6.55
C TRP A 469 9.82 -11.96 -6.89
N PRO A 470 10.13 -12.26 -8.18
CA PRO A 470 11.52 -12.50 -8.61
C PRO A 470 12.37 -11.29 -8.27
N ILE A 471 13.65 -11.51 -7.98
CA ILE A 471 14.54 -10.46 -7.50
C ILE A 471 15.53 -10.06 -8.60
N ILE A 472 15.58 -8.76 -8.91
CA ILE A 472 16.59 -8.16 -9.76
C ILE A 472 17.70 -7.60 -8.87
N PHE A 473 18.89 -8.20 -8.93
CA PHE A 473 20.05 -7.76 -8.17
C PHE A 473 20.99 -6.91 -8.99
N ALA A 474 21.24 -5.67 -8.60
CA ALA A 474 22.47 -4.99 -9.02
C ALA A 474 23.65 -5.65 -8.32
N GLY A 475 24.61 -6.24 -9.05
CA GLY A 475 25.67 -7.00 -8.40
C GLY A 475 26.81 -7.42 -9.31
N GLY A 476 27.70 -8.27 -8.81
CA GLY A 476 28.89 -8.73 -9.51
C GLY A 476 29.91 -7.60 -9.73
N ASN A 477 30.75 -7.75 -10.75
CA ASN A 477 31.67 -6.69 -11.20
C ASN A 477 30.89 -5.61 -11.98
N SER A 478 30.01 -4.90 -11.28
CA SER A 478 29.01 -4.02 -11.87
C SER A 478 29.55 -2.62 -12.16
N ASN A 479 28.84 -1.91 -13.04
CA ASN A 479 29.04 -0.50 -13.31
C ASN A 479 28.35 0.43 -12.28
N PHE A 480 27.92 -0.10 -11.12
CA PHE A 480 27.15 0.62 -10.10
C PHE A 480 27.98 0.99 -8.85
N GLN A 481 29.32 1.04 -8.98
CA GLN A 481 30.23 1.28 -7.85
C GLN A 481 30.50 2.76 -7.58
N ASP A 482 30.31 3.63 -8.56
CA ASP A 482 30.69 5.05 -8.48
C ASP A 482 29.51 5.92 -8.03
N GLN A 483 29.48 6.33 -6.75
CA GLN A 483 28.45 7.23 -6.23
C GLN A 483 28.55 8.67 -6.77
N GLN A 484 29.66 9.06 -7.41
CA GLN A 484 29.79 10.38 -8.04
C GLN A 484 29.12 10.40 -9.42
N ASN A 485 29.04 9.23 -10.07
CA ASN A 485 28.39 9.04 -11.36
C ASN A 485 27.36 7.89 -11.27
N PRO A 486 26.28 8.04 -10.49
CA PRO A 486 25.31 6.99 -10.29
C PRO A 486 24.60 6.62 -11.58
N LYS A 487 24.25 5.33 -11.72
CA LYS A 487 23.62 4.79 -12.92
C LYS A 487 22.35 4.00 -12.54
N PRO A 488 21.31 4.05 -13.39
CA PRO A 488 20.13 3.22 -13.19
C PRO A 488 20.44 1.74 -13.44
N VAL A 489 19.89 0.88 -12.59
CA VAL A 489 19.88 -0.58 -12.81
C VAL A 489 18.84 -0.91 -13.87
N PHE A 490 17.60 -0.46 -13.68
CA PHE A 490 16.56 -0.43 -14.71
C PHE A 490 16.29 1.02 -15.10
N GLN A 491 16.49 1.33 -16.38
CA GLN A 491 16.09 2.59 -17.00
C GLN A 491 14.79 2.35 -17.76
N VAL A 492 13.67 2.82 -17.22
CA VAL A 492 12.34 2.63 -17.81
C VAL A 492 12.03 3.80 -18.75
N GLY A 493 12.14 3.54 -20.04
CA GLY A 493 12.05 4.55 -21.10
C GLY A 493 13.22 5.52 -21.13
N ASN A 494 13.17 6.43 -22.09
CA ASN A 494 14.07 7.58 -22.18
C ASN A 494 13.32 8.84 -21.73
N PRO A 495 14.02 9.89 -21.28
CA PRO A 495 13.39 11.17 -21.00
C PRO A 495 12.53 11.67 -22.18
N GLY A 496 11.26 12.02 -21.90
CA GLY A 496 10.29 12.45 -22.90
C GLY A 496 9.51 11.34 -23.61
N ASP A 497 9.78 10.06 -23.30
CA ASP A 497 8.97 8.96 -23.81
C ASP A 497 7.53 9.03 -23.27
N VAL A 498 6.56 8.82 -24.16
CA VAL A 498 5.13 8.65 -23.83
C VAL A 498 4.70 7.26 -24.24
N GLY A 499 4.04 6.51 -23.35
CA GLY A 499 3.64 5.13 -23.65
C GLY A 499 2.96 4.44 -22.46
N THR A 500 2.89 3.12 -22.51
CA THR A 500 2.28 2.29 -21.48
C THR A 500 3.34 1.46 -20.77
N ILE A 501 3.40 1.58 -19.44
CA ILE A 501 4.20 0.70 -18.57
C ILE A 501 3.27 0.06 -17.55
N GLU A 502 3.26 -1.26 -17.48
CA GLU A 502 2.62 -1.99 -16.39
C GLU A 502 3.64 -2.97 -15.82
N MET A 503 4.02 -2.78 -14.56
CA MET A 503 4.95 -3.66 -13.87
C MET A 503 4.34 -4.14 -12.56
N GLN A 504 4.43 -5.46 -12.28
CA GLN A 504 3.84 -6.01 -11.07
C GLN A 504 4.63 -7.20 -10.53
N ASP A 505 4.58 -7.35 -9.18
CA ASP A 505 5.11 -8.50 -8.43
C ASP A 505 6.62 -8.75 -8.66
N ILE A 506 7.47 -7.71 -8.58
CA ILE A 506 8.93 -7.79 -8.74
C ILE A 506 9.63 -7.09 -7.57
N ILE A 507 10.79 -7.61 -7.15
CA ILE A 507 11.68 -6.96 -6.19
C ILE A 507 12.97 -6.49 -6.88
N PHE A 508 13.40 -5.27 -6.56
CA PHE A 508 14.72 -4.73 -6.90
C PHE A 508 15.61 -4.70 -5.65
N SER A 509 16.87 -5.10 -5.81
CA SER A 509 17.82 -5.21 -4.70
C SER A 509 19.26 -4.99 -5.15
N THR A 510 20.20 -5.12 -4.19
CA THR A 510 21.64 -5.14 -4.48
C THR A 510 22.29 -6.38 -3.90
N MET A 511 23.37 -6.81 -4.54
CA MET A 511 24.26 -7.88 -4.07
C MET A 511 25.61 -7.25 -3.72
N GLY A 512 25.92 -7.22 -2.42
CA GLY A 512 27.05 -6.48 -1.90
C GLY A 512 26.88 -4.95 -2.07
N PRO A 513 27.97 -4.18 -1.86
CA PRO A 513 27.92 -2.72 -2.00
C PRO A 513 27.73 -2.29 -3.45
N GLN A 514 26.77 -1.41 -3.67
CA GLN A 514 26.48 -0.79 -4.96
C GLN A 514 26.26 0.73 -4.78
N PRO A 515 27.24 1.48 -4.29
CA PRO A 515 27.07 2.87 -3.86
C PRO A 515 26.63 3.83 -4.95
N GLY A 516 26.75 3.45 -6.23
CA GLY A 516 26.31 4.22 -7.39
C GLY A 516 25.03 3.70 -8.05
N ALA A 517 24.32 2.71 -7.45
CA ALA A 517 23.11 2.14 -8.03
C ALA A 517 21.88 3.03 -7.77
N ILE A 518 21.19 3.45 -8.83
CA ILE A 518 19.79 3.88 -8.80
C ILE A 518 18.98 2.66 -9.24
N LEU A 519 18.24 2.02 -8.32
CA LEU A 519 17.63 0.72 -8.65
C LEU A 519 16.60 0.85 -9.79
N MET A 520 15.86 1.96 -9.85
CA MET A 520 14.98 2.28 -10.98
C MET A 520 15.00 3.77 -11.30
N GLU A 521 15.24 4.11 -12.56
CA GLU A 521 14.99 5.43 -13.14
C GLU A 521 13.77 5.34 -14.06
N PHE A 522 12.72 6.11 -13.75
CA PHE A 522 11.44 6.05 -14.44
C PHE A 522 11.23 7.32 -15.27
N ASN A 523 11.20 7.19 -16.60
CA ASN A 523 11.20 8.31 -17.54
C ASN A 523 9.90 8.42 -18.36
N VAL A 524 9.01 7.41 -18.33
CA VAL A 524 7.84 7.34 -19.20
C VAL A 524 6.68 8.15 -18.66
N ALA A 525 6.11 9.03 -19.47
CA ALA A 525 4.78 9.57 -19.23
C ALA A 525 3.71 8.58 -19.73
N GLY A 526 2.69 8.30 -18.93
CA GLY A 526 1.57 7.49 -19.39
C GLY A 526 0.85 8.15 -20.56
N GLN A 527 0.53 7.38 -21.61
CA GLN A 527 -0.30 7.85 -22.71
C GLN A 527 -1.67 8.34 -22.22
N ASP A 528 -2.23 7.61 -21.26
CA ASP A 528 -3.42 7.96 -20.50
C ASP A 528 -3.09 8.06 -19.02
N LYS A 529 -3.99 8.60 -18.20
CA LYS A 529 -3.83 8.62 -16.75
C LYS A 529 -3.64 7.21 -16.22
N GLY A 530 -2.60 6.99 -15.42
CA GLY A 530 -2.22 5.66 -14.95
C GLY A 530 -1.78 4.68 -16.04
N GLY A 531 -1.45 5.16 -17.25
CA GLY A 531 -0.90 4.34 -18.33
C GLY A 531 0.51 3.84 -18.02
N ALA A 532 1.21 4.48 -17.10
CA ALA A 532 2.52 4.07 -16.63
C ALA A 532 2.44 3.81 -15.11
N GLY A 533 2.50 2.54 -14.68
CA GLY A 533 2.26 2.19 -13.29
C GLY A 533 2.95 0.91 -12.81
N LEU A 534 3.11 0.85 -11.48
CA LEU A 534 3.70 -0.24 -10.72
C LEU A 534 2.72 -0.71 -9.64
N TRP A 535 2.50 -2.03 -9.53
CA TRP A 535 1.65 -2.67 -8.52
C TRP A 535 2.41 -3.78 -7.81
N ASP A 536 2.50 -3.73 -6.47
CA ASP A 536 3.26 -4.71 -5.67
C ASP A 536 4.72 -4.86 -6.15
N VAL A 537 5.34 -3.78 -6.60
CA VAL A 537 6.77 -3.72 -6.94
C VAL A 537 7.51 -3.18 -5.73
N HIS A 538 8.49 -3.91 -5.25
CA HIS A 538 9.20 -3.57 -4.02
C HIS A 538 10.70 -3.39 -4.25
N PHE A 539 11.31 -2.56 -3.42
CA PHE A 539 12.74 -2.32 -3.37
C PHE A 539 13.23 -2.75 -2.00
N ARG A 540 14.10 -3.74 -1.95
CA ARG A 540 14.57 -4.31 -0.69
C ARG A 540 16.09 -4.44 -0.70
N VAL A 541 16.79 -3.66 0.10
CA VAL A 541 18.26 -3.62 0.13
C VAL A 541 18.78 -4.19 1.44
N GLY A 542 19.49 -5.33 1.36
CA GLY A 542 20.06 -6.02 2.52
C GLY A 542 19.10 -6.86 3.33
N GLY A 543 19.60 -7.54 4.36
CA GLY A 543 18.85 -8.27 5.37
C GLY A 543 18.25 -9.60 4.94
N PHE A 544 18.64 -10.17 3.77
CA PHE A 544 18.11 -11.45 3.33
C PHE A 544 19.10 -12.24 2.47
N ALA A 545 18.85 -13.51 2.30
CA ALA A 545 19.71 -14.45 1.59
C ALA A 545 19.99 -14.00 0.14
N GLY A 546 21.23 -14.05 -0.28
CA GLY A 546 21.72 -13.65 -1.61
C GLY A 546 22.19 -12.21 -1.71
N THR A 547 21.81 -11.31 -0.80
CA THR A 547 22.23 -9.89 -0.85
C THR A 547 23.71 -9.70 -0.51
N GLN A 548 24.33 -10.61 0.22
CA GLN A 548 25.67 -10.41 0.83
C GLN A 548 25.74 -9.20 1.79
N LEU A 549 24.60 -8.69 2.21
CA LEU A 549 24.39 -7.57 3.12
C LEU A 549 23.53 -8.03 4.31
N GLN A 550 23.98 -9.07 5.00
CA GLN A 550 23.28 -9.71 6.11
C GLN A 550 23.99 -9.42 7.44
N SER A 551 23.46 -9.90 8.55
CA SER A 551 23.97 -9.65 9.90
C SER A 551 25.39 -10.14 10.16
N ASP A 552 25.83 -11.16 9.42
CA ASP A 552 27.21 -11.70 9.46
C ASP A 552 28.28 -10.68 9.00
N LYS A 553 27.91 -9.71 8.15
CA LYS A 553 28.79 -8.67 7.61
C LYS A 553 28.43 -7.28 8.10
N CYS A 554 27.16 -6.96 8.15
CA CYS A 554 26.62 -5.63 8.40
C CYS A 554 25.92 -5.51 9.75
N SER A 555 26.39 -6.23 10.78
CA SER A 555 25.83 -6.17 12.12
C SER A 555 25.84 -4.74 12.68
N LYS A 556 24.81 -4.38 13.46
CA LYS A 556 24.77 -3.10 14.18
C LYS A 556 25.94 -2.95 15.14
N SER A 557 26.41 -1.72 15.33
CA SER A 557 27.53 -1.40 16.24
C SER A 557 27.28 -0.12 17.04
N PRO A 558 26.23 -0.08 17.90
CA PRO A 558 25.84 1.15 18.61
C PRO A 558 26.87 1.62 19.64
N GLN A 559 27.75 0.72 20.12
CA GLN A 559 28.79 1.02 21.13
C GLN A 559 30.02 1.71 20.54
N GLN A 560 30.15 1.77 19.22
CA GLN A 560 31.34 2.30 18.55
C GLN A 560 30.95 3.42 17.61
N ILE A 561 31.51 4.62 17.80
CA ILE A 561 31.44 5.66 16.78
C ILE A 561 32.48 5.28 15.71
N ALA A 562 31.98 4.70 14.62
CA ALA A 562 32.81 4.25 13.52
C ALA A 562 32.34 4.84 12.21
N PRO A 563 33.23 5.06 11.23
CA PRO A 563 32.78 5.42 9.88
C PRO A 563 31.92 4.28 9.29
N PRO A 564 30.97 4.61 8.39
CA PRO A 564 30.19 3.59 7.69
C PRO A 564 31.10 2.56 7.03
N LYS A 565 30.80 1.27 7.20
CA LYS A 565 31.48 0.19 6.49
C LYS A 565 31.16 0.29 5.01
N ALA A 566 32.19 0.42 4.16
CA ALA A 566 32.02 0.53 2.70
C ALA A 566 31.28 -0.68 2.10
N GLU A 567 31.54 -1.88 2.66
CA GLU A 567 30.90 -3.13 2.27
C GLU A 567 29.40 -3.16 2.57
N CYS A 568 28.86 -2.27 3.41
CA CYS A 568 27.45 -2.19 3.79
C CYS A 568 26.72 -1.02 3.12
N ILE A 569 27.33 -0.34 2.16
CA ILE A 569 26.68 0.70 1.35
C ILE A 569 25.88 0.00 0.24
N GLY A 570 24.57 -0.14 0.45
CA GLY A 570 23.69 -0.92 -0.40
C GLY A 570 23.42 -0.27 -1.76
N ALA A 571 22.88 0.95 -1.78
CA ALA A 571 22.54 1.65 -3.02
C ALA A 571 22.67 3.17 -2.89
N PHE A 572 22.68 3.87 -4.03
CA PHE A 572 22.63 5.33 -4.10
C PHE A 572 21.22 5.87 -3.88
N MET A 573 20.22 5.24 -4.56
CA MET A 573 18.82 5.63 -4.56
C MET A 573 17.95 4.43 -4.95
N LEU A 574 16.77 4.29 -4.34
CA LEU A 574 15.88 3.19 -4.68
C LEU A 574 15.06 3.50 -5.94
N MET A 575 14.44 4.68 -6.04
CA MET A 575 13.68 5.06 -7.24
C MET A 575 13.82 6.55 -7.56
N HIS A 576 13.98 6.85 -8.84
CA HIS A 576 13.98 8.20 -9.40
C HIS A 576 12.88 8.33 -10.46
N VAL A 577 11.87 9.14 -10.21
CA VAL A 577 10.83 9.53 -11.17
C VAL A 577 11.22 10.87 -11.76
N THR A 578 11.59 10.90 -13.03
CA THR A 578 12.14 12.10 -13.69
C THR A 578 11.05 13.11 -14.07
N ALA A 579 11.46 14.34 -14.42
CA ALA A 579 10.57 15.49 -14.61
C ALA A 579 9.50 15.29 -15.70
N GLU A 580 9.81 14.57 -16.78
CA GLU A 580 8.89 14.32 -17.89
C GLU A 580 8.03 13.06 -17.70
N ALA A 581 8.28 12.25 -16.68
CA ALA A 581 7.52 11.05 -16.38
C ALA A 581 6.16 11.36 -15.74
N SER A 582 5.19 10.44 -15.88
CA SER A 582 4.05 10.33 -14.98
C SER A 582 3.97 8.90 -14.46
N VAL A 583 3.60 8.72 -13.19
CA VAL A 583 3.65 7.40 -12.59
C VAL A 583 2.48 7.12 -11.65
N TYR A 584 1.93 5.92 -11.73
CA TYR A 584 0.98 5.36 -10.78
C TYR A 584 1.68 4.28 -9.94
N LEU A 585 1.76 4.48 -8.64
CA LEU A 585 2.40 3.56 -7.70
C LEU A 585 1.36 3.03 -6.71
N GLU A 586 1.20 1.71 -6.64
CA GLU A 586 0.27 1.07 -5.71
C GLU A 586 0.97 -0.03 -4.92
N ASN A 587 0.91 0.06 -3.58
CA ASN A 587 1.55 -0.89 -2.66
C ASN A 587 3.02 -1.14 -2.98
N THR A 588 3.79 -0.07 -3.23
CA THR A 588 5.23 -0.14 -3.44
C THR A 588 5.98 0.15 -2.15
N TRP A 589 6.94 -0.70 -1.81
CA TRP A 589 7.74 -0.59 -0.60
C TRP A 589 9.21 -0.39 -0.93
N TYR A 590 9.80 0.68 -0.42
CA TYR A 590 11.19 1.08 -0.60
C TYR A 590 11.93 0.88 0.72
N TRP A 591 12.35 -0.36 0.99
CA TRP A 591 12.91 -0.77 2.27
C TRP A 591 14.42 -0.96 2.23
N VAL A 592 15.11 -0.27 3.12
CA VAL A 592 16.48 -0.57 3.50
C VAL A 592 16.41 -1.40 4.77
N ALA A 593 17.00 -2.60 4.76
CA ALA A 593 16.85 -3.51 5.86
C ALA A 593 17.43 -2.94 7.16
N ASP A 594 16.64 -2.95 8.21
CA ASP A 594 16.99 -2.63 9.58
C ASP A 594 17.30 -3.89 10.41
N HIS A 595 16.85 -5.04 9.93
CA HIS A 595 17.08 -6.36 10.56
C HIS A 595 17.21 -7.49 9.53
N GLU A 596 17.68 -8.61 10.01
CA GLU A 596 17.89 -9.84 9.25
C GLU A 596 16.61 -10.67 9.13
N LEU A 597 16.35 -11.22 7.95
CA LEU A 597 15.15 -12.03 7.68
C LEU A 597 15.40 -13.55 7.57
N ASP A 598 16.64 -13.97 7.23
CA ASP A 598 16.93 -15.38 6.91
C ASP A 598 17.97 -16.03 7.80
N LEU A 599 18.96 -15.28 8.33
CA LEU A 599 19.89 -15.82 9.31
C LEU A 599 19.21 -15.91 10.67
N GLY A 600 19.44 -17.01 11.39
CA GLY A 600 18.70 -17.35 12.61
C GLY A 600 18.96 -16.43 13.83
N ASP A 601 19.79 -15.42 13.69
CA ASP A 601 19.98 -14.41 14.72
C ASP A 601 18.94 -13.28 14.66
N HIS A 602 18.31 -13.07 13.50
CA HIS A 602 17.33 -12.00 13.22
C HIS A 602 17.72 -10.62 13.77
N ASN A 603 19.04 -10.36 13.85
CA ASN A 603 19.58 -9.16 14.46
C ASN A 603 19.35 -7.90 13.62
N GLN A 604 19.34 -6.75 14.28
CA GLN A 604 19.39 -5.45 13.62
C GLN A 604 20.74 -5.25 12.91
N ILE A 605 20.71 -4.60 11.76
CA ILE A 605 21.85 -4.42 10.85
C ILE A 605 22.02 -2.96 10.40
N ASN A 606 23.24 -2.63 9.99
CA ASN A 606 23.60 -1.32 9.43
C ASN A 606 23.72 -1.42 7.90
N ILE A 607 22.68 -1.08 7.18
CA ILE A 607 22.71 -0.94 5.71
C ILE A 607 22.57 0.53 5.36
N TYR A 608 23.48 1.03 4.52
CA TYR A 608 23.48 2.42 4.10
C TYR A 608 22.93 2.54 2.67
N ASN A 609 21.78 3.17 2.54
CA ASN A 609 21.20 3.60 1.28
C ASN A 609 21.03 5.12 1.33
N GLY A 610 21.36 5.82 0.25
CA GLY A 610 21.33 7.28 0.28
C GLY A 610 19.94 7.85 0.32
N ARG A 611 19.08 7.46 -0.63
CA ARG A 611 17.78 8.07 -0.91
C ARG A 611 16.74 7.00 -1.18
N GLY A 612 15.54 7.17 -0.65
CA GLY A 612 14.40 6.32 -0.94
C GLY A 612 13.85 6.62 -2.35
N ILE A 613 12.82 7.44 -2.44
CA ILE A 613 12.22 7.84 -3.71
C ILE A 613 12.38 9.35 -3.94
N LEU A 614 12.89 9.72 -5.12
CA LEU A 614 12.91 11.08 -5.64
C LEU A 614 11.88 11.24 -6.74
N ILE A 615 10.96 12.21 -6.60
CA ILE A 615 9.94 12.54 -7.59
C ILE A 615 10.20 13.95 -8.10
N GLU A 616 10.48 14.06 -9.41
CA GLU A 616 10.60 15.32 -10.14
C GLU A 616 9.46 15.52 -11.15
N SER A 617 8.52 14.57 -11.22
CA SER A 617 7.41 14.59 -12.19
C SER A 617 6.61 15.89 -12.15
N THR A 618 6.38 16.45 -13.34
CA THR A 618 5.46 17.58 -13.56
C THR A 618 4.15 17.19 -14.27
N LYS A 619 4.02 15.89 -14.66
CA LYS A 619 2.92 15.40 -15.48
C LYS A 619 1.79 14.74 -14.70
N GLY A 620 2.07 14.28 -13.51
CA GLY A 620 1.14 13.62 -12.60
C GLY A 620 1.76 12.38 -11.97
N ALA A 621 1.71 12.29 -10.64
CA ALA A 621 2.15 11.13 -9.89
C ALA A 621 1.09 10.77 -8.84
N TRP A 622 0.75 9.49 -8.76
CA TRP A 622 -0.17 8.95 -7.75
C TRP A 622 0.56 7.87 -6.95
N LEU A 623 0.63 8.06 -5.63
CA LEU A 623 1.22 7.12 -4.70
C LEU A 623 0.12 6.59 -3.78
N TRP A 624 -0.23 5.33 -3.93
CA TRP A 624 -1.25 4.66 -3.14
C TRP A 624 -0.65 3.61 -2.23
N GLY A 625 -0.68 3.85 -0.90
CA GLY A 625 -0.18 2.91 0.08
C GLY A 625 1.30 2.58 -0.09
N THR A 626 2.12 3.58 -0.36
CA THR A 626 3.56 3.41 -0.51
C THR A 626 4.29 3.61 0.80
N SER A 627 5.39 2.88 1.02
CA SER A 627 6.28 3.05 2.17
C SER A 627 7.72 3.22 1.72
N SER A 628 8.46 4.13 2.36
CA SER A 628 9.89 4.32 2.09
C SER A 628 10.65 4.50 3.40
N GLU A 629 11.60 3.62 3.69
CA GLU A 629 12.15 3.46 5.03
C GLU A 629 13.66 3.33 5.06
N HIS A 630 14.26 3.88 6.10
CA HIS A 630 15.64 3.72 6.58
C HIS A 630 16.73 4.24 5.64
N SER A 631 16.39 5.08 4.65
CA SER A 631 17.42 5.77 3.85
C SER A 631 18.14 6.83 4.69
N VAL A 632 19.40 7.11 4.40
CA VAL A 632 20.25 8.00 5.22
C VAL A 632 19.85 9.48 5.05
N LEU A 633 19.62 9.94 3.81
CA LEU A 633 19.37 11.36 3.51
C LEU A 633 17.88 11.70 3.59
N SER A 634 17.06 10.98 2.83
CA SER A 634 15.61 11.18 2.77
C SER A 634 14.90 9.92 2.30
N ASN A 635 13.71 9.65 2.88
CA ASN A 635 12.87 8.55 2.42
C ASN A 635 12.00 8.97 1.23
N TYR A 636 11.29 10.10 1.34
CA TYR A 636 10.56 10.72 0.22
C TYR A 636 11.13 12.11 -0.07
N GLN A 637 11.33 12.40 -1.34
CA GLN A 637 11.69 13.73 -1.78
C GLN A 637 10.94 14.13 -3.05
N LEU A 638 10.30 15.28 -3.00
CA LEU A 638 9.70 15.98 -4.13
C LEU A 638 10.62 17.15 -4.49
N SER A 639 11.06 17.22 -5.72
CA SER A 639 11.93 18.32 -6.18
C SER A 639 11.43 18.88 -7.49
N LYS A 640 11.02 20.15 -7.51
CA LYS A 640 10.42 20.81 -8.69
C LYS A 640 9.23 20.03 -9.25
N ALA A 641 8.62 19.19 -8.41
CA ALA A 641 7.51 18.33 -8.77
C ALA A 641 6.20 19.12 -8.85
N LYS A 642 5.28 18.62 -9.68
CA LYS A 642 3.95 19.21 -9.83
C LYS A 642 2.90 18.13 -10.05
N ASN A 643 1.67 18.37 -9.58
CA ASN A 643 0.57 17.43 -9.71
C ASN A 643 0.89 16.06 -9.05
N VAL A 644 1.19 16.08 -7.77
CA VAL A 644 1.49 14.85 -7.00
C VAL A 644 0.37 14.60 -5.99
N TYR A 645 -0.17 13.39 -6.02
CA TYR A 645 -1.11 12.88 -5.03
C TYR A 645 -0.48 11.71 -4.26
N MET A 646 -0.57 11.75 -2.93
CA MET A 646 -0.08 10.71 -2.03
C MET A 646 -1.24 10.25 -1.12
N GLY A 647 -1.73 9.02 -1.34
CA GLY A 647 -2.80 8.38 -0.56
C GLY A 647 -2.23 7.41 0.46
N LEU A 648 -1.98 7.87 1.64
CA LEU A 648 -1.22 7.36 2.77
C LEU A 648 0.17 6.86 2.38
N ILE A 649 1.15 7.68 2.69
CA ILE A 649 2.56 7.31 2.67
C ILE A 649 3.03 6.96 4.09
N GLN A 650 4.02 6.05 4.18
CA GLN A 650 4.61 5.69 5.47
C GLN A 650 6.13 5.73 5.38
N THR A 651 6.79 6.14 6.45
CA THR A 651 8.24 6.12 6.54
C THR A 651 8.71 5.90 7.96
N GLU A 652 9.82 5.18 8.08
CA GLU A 652 10.63 5.12 9.28
C GLU A 652 12.02 5.63 8.98
N THR A 653 12.59 6.40 9.90
CA THR A 653 13.96 6.90 9.75
C THR A 653 14.98 5.84 10.14
N ALA A 654 16.22 5.94 9.64
CA ALA A 654 17.25 4.92 9.85
C ALA A 654 17.53 4.66 11.34
N TYR A 655 17.54 3.40 11.76
CA TYR A 655 17.71 3.03 13.17
C TYR A 655 19.08 3.35 13.73
N MET A 656 20.13 3.33 12.87
CA MET A 656 21.49 3.73 13.23
C MET A 656 21.69 5.25 13.28
N GLN A 657 20.70 6.06 12.90
CA GLN A 657 20.87 7.52 12.80
C GLN A 657 21.49 8.11 14.07
N GLY A 658 22.45 9.02 13.88
CA GLY A 658 23.31 9.55 14.95
C GLY A 658 24.64 8.84 15.10
N ASN A 659 24.79 7.65 14.54
CA ASN A 659 26.04 6.90 14.52
C ASN A 659 26.14 6.03 13.23
N PRO A 660 26.50 6.63 12.08
CA PRO A 660 26.81 8.03 11.85
C PRO A 660 25.58 8.95 11.73
N ASP A 661 25.81 10.26 11.67
CA ASP A 661 24.79 11.21 11.25
C ASP A 661 24.59 11.16 9.70
N ALA A 662 23.56 11.82 9.21
CA ALA A 662 23.17 11.76 7.79
C ALA A 662 24.17 12.42 6.81
N LYS A 663 25.29 12.98 7.28
CA LYS A 663 26.33 13.58 6.43
C LYS A 663 27.22 12.54 5.74
N VAL A 664 27.17 11.29 6.18
CA VAL A 664 27.96 10.18 5.64
C VAL A 664 27.09 8.92 5.51
N PRO A 665 27.38 7.96 4.61
CA PRO A 665 28.51 7.91 3.68
C PRO A 665 28.30 8.65 2.36
N PHE A 666 27.15 9.27 2.15
CA PHE A 666 26.81 9.94 0.89
C PHE A 666 27.15 11.43 0.99
N THR A 667 27.89 11.92 0.00
CA THR A 667 28.18 13.36 -0.12
C THR A 667 26.99 14.10 -0.70
N TYR A 668 26.81 15.37 -0.26
CA TYR A 668 25.80 16.26 -0.80
C TYR A 668 25.88 16.35 -2.33
N ASN A 669 24.75 16.19 -2.99
CA ASN A 669 24.64 16.28 -4.44
C ASN A 669 23.44 17.15 -4.84
N ALA A 670 23.74 18.38 -5.30
CA ALA A 670 22.73 19.35 -5.69
C ALA A 670 21.84 18.87 -6.86
N LYS A 671 22.34 17.98 -7.73
CA LYS A 671 21.57 17.40 -8.85
C LYS A 671 20.31 16.67 -8.35
N TYR A 672 20.39 16.06 -7.20
CA TYR A 672 19.28 15.31 -6.60
C TYR A 672 18.60 16.10 -5.48
N SER A 673 18.86 17.41 -5.36
CA SER A 673 18.29 18.30 -4.34
C SER A 673 18.47 17.79 -2.92
N ASP A 674 19.62 17.21 -2.63
CA ASP A 674 19.93 16.64 -1.32
C ASP A 674 19.74 17.65 -0.17
N PRO A 675 19.42 17.19 1.05
CA PRO A 675 19.39 18.06 2.21
C PRO A 675 20.79 18.60 2.53
N ASP A 676 20.88 19.91 2.72
CA ASP A 676 22.11 20.57 3.16
C ASP A 676 22.21 20.57 4.69
N PHE A 677 22.91 19.60 5.25
CA PHE A 677 23.15 19.49 6.67
C PHE A 677 24.29 20.39 7.19
N SER A 678 24.91 21.24 6.36
CA SER A 678 25.96 22.18 6.81
C SER A 678 25.46 23.18 7.83
N LYS A 679 24.17 23.52 7.79
CA LYS A 679 23.50 24.42 8.72
C LYS A 679 23.10 23.77 10.06
N CYS A 680 23.25 22.47 10.18
CA CYS A 680 22.88 21.72 11.39
C CYS A 680 23.81 22.02 12.55
N THR A 681 23.28 22.56 13.64
CA THR A 681 24.03 22.89 14.85
C THR A 681 23.70 21.99 16.04
N GLY A 682 22.55 21.35 16.03
CA GLY A 682 22.10 20.44 17.08
C GLY A 682 22.52 18.98 16.85
N PRO A 683 22.63 18.17 17.92
CA PRO A 683 23.07 16.78 17.81
C PRO A 683 22.08 15.86 17.09
N LYS A 684 20.80 16.26 16.94
CA LYS A 684 19.72 15.50 16.31
C LYS A 684 19.18 16.14 15.03
N CYS A 685 19.86 17.18 14.53
CA CYS A 685 19.46 17.91 13.33
C CYS A 685 19.81 17.15 12.04
N ALA A 686 21.05 16.61 11.92
CA ALA A 686 21.47 15.85 10.75
C ALA A 686 20.99 14.40 10.85
N ARG A 687 19.69 14.21 10.65
CA ARG A 687 18.98 12.92 10.64
C ARG A 687 18.26 12.75 9.33
N THR A 688 17.78 11.53 9.07
CA THR A 688 16.95 11.22 7.89
C THR A 688 15.71 12.11 7.83
N TRP A 689 15.45 12.73 6.69
CA TRP A 689 14.17 13.34 6.41
C TRP A 689 13.14 12.28 6.03
N GLY A 690 12.00 12.27 6.69
CA GLY A 690 10.86 11.43 6.30
C GLY A 690 10.32 11.87 4.95
N LEU A 691 10.00 13.15 4.81
CA LEU A 691 9.52 13.77 3.57
C LEU A 691 10.14 15.15 3.39
N ARG A 692 10.58 15.45 2.17
CA ARG A 692 10.97 16.79 1.74
C ARG A 692 10.23 17.21 0.49
N ALA A 693 9.77 18.47 0.44
CA ALA A 693 9.25 19.11 -0.77
C ALA A 693 10.06 20.38 -1.03
N VAL A 694 10.68 20.47 -2.19
CA VAL A 694 11.56 21.58 -2.59
C VAL A 694 11.11 22.12 -3.93
N ASP A 695 10.84 23.44 -4.03
CA ASP A 695 10.43 24.13 -5.26
C ASP A 695 9.25 23.46 -5.99
N SER A 696 8.31 22.87 -5.25
CA SER A 696 7.23 22.02 -5.77
C SER A 696 5.85 22.68 -5.60
N SER A 697 4.89 22.34 -6.46
CA SER A 697 3.54 22.89 -6.42
C SER A 697 2.47 21.86 -6.75
N ASP A 698 1.23 22.14 -6.37
CA ASP A 698 0.10 21.22 -6.56
C ASP A 698 0.38 19.83 -5.92
N ILE A 699 0.84 19.82 -4.68
CA ILE A 699 1.15 18.62 -3.89
C ILE A 699 0.03 18.35 -2.90
N TYR A 700 -0.55 17.16 -2.96
CA TYR A 700 -1.70 16.73 -2.16
C TYR A 700 -1.37 15.44 -1.42
N ILE A 701 -1.24 15.51 -0.09
CA ILE A 701 -0.97 14.36 0.78
C ILE A 701 -2.23 14.05 1.58
N TYR A 702 -2.82 12.90 1.34
CA TYR A 702 -4.04 12.40 1.98
C TYR A 702 -3.73 11.17 2.82
N GLY A 703 -3.11 11.41 3.96
CA GLY A 703 -2.57 10.46 4.91
C GLY A 703 -1.05 10.37 4.82
N ALA A 704 -0.39 10.55 5.95
CA ALA A 704 1.05 10.33 6.09
C ALA A 704 1.37 9.83 7.50
N GLY A 705 2.16 8.76 7.58
CA GLY A 705 2.79 8.29 8.81
C GLY A 705 4.30 8.47 8.71
N LEU A 706 4.85 9.47 9.40
CA LEU A 706 6.28 9.78 9.37
C LEU A 706 6.87 9.53 10.76
N TYR A 707 7.67 8.47 10.89
CA TYR A 707 8.07 7.96 12.20
C TYR A 707 9.58 7.94 12.40
N SER A 708 9.97 8.18 13.64
CA SER A 708 11.34 8.02 14.14
C SER A 708 11.29 7.24 15.44
N PHE A 709 11.89 6.05 15.49
CA PHE A 709 11.81 5.17 16.64
C PHE A 709 13.14 4.97 17.36
N PHE A 710 14.24 5.43 16.76
CA PHE A 710 15.58 5.16 17.28
C PHE A 710 16.50 6.39 17.19
N ASP A 711 17.42 6.46 18.13
CA ASP A 711 18.62 7.28 18.08
C ASP A 711 19.80 6.35 18.39
N ASN A 712 20.57 5.95 17.35
CA ASN A 712 21.63 4.95 17.44
C ASN A 712 21.16 3.64 18.11
N TYR A 713 20.04 3.06 17.62
CA TYR A 713 19.40 1.85 18.15
C TYR A 713 18.84 1.94 19.57
N ASP A 714 18.92 3.10 20.24
CA ASP A 714 18.28 3.33 21.54
C ASP A 714 16.86 3.91 21.32
N GLN A 715 15.87 3.30 21.97
CA GLN A 715 14.47 3.71 21.91
C GLN A 715 14.04 4.65 23.06
N LYS A 716 14.91 4.99 24.01
CA LYS A 716 14.57 5.94 25.08
C LYS A 716 14.15 7.31 24.57
N CYS A 717 14.62 7.66 23.37
CA CYS A 717 14.19 8.87 22.69
C CYS A 717 12.68 8.88 22.33
N VAL A 718 12.03 7.69 22.22
CA VAL A 718 10.60 7.55 21.95
C VAL A 718 9.78 8.03 23.15
N ASP A 719 10.21 7.72 24.38
CA ASP A 719 9.54 8.19 25.60
C ASP A 719 9.59 9.71 25.70
N GLY A 720 10.71 10.31 25.31
CA GLY A 720 10.91 11.76 25.24
C GLY A 720 10.27 12.42 24.02
N ASN A 721 9.81 11.65 23.03
CA ASN A 721 9.38 12.10 21.70
C ASN A 721 10.40 13.00 20.99
N ASN A 722 11.68 12.62 21.02
CA ASN A 722 12.79 13.42 20.54
C ASN A 722 13.92 12.61 19.91
N CYS A 723 13.61 11.59 19.10
CA CYS A 723 14.64 10.81 18.40
C CYS A 723 15.37 11.67 17.36
N GLN A 724 14.70 12.67 16.79
CA GLN A 724 15.28 13.66 15.88
C GLN A 724 14.59 15.03 15.99
N ASP A 725 15.24 16.06 15.42
CA ASP A 725 14.71 17.42 15.49
C ASP A 725 13.57 17.62 14.47
N ASN A 726 13.73 17.18 13.21
CA ASN A 726 12.83 17.48 12.11
C ASN A 726 12.47 16.23 11.32
N ILE A 727 11.24 16.10 10.80
CA ILE A 727 10.84 14.95 9.99
C ILE A 727 10.24 15.31 8.63
N LEU A 728 9.55 16.45 8.51
CA LEU A 728 9.00 16.96 7.26
C LEU A 728 9.52 18.36 6.98
N ASP A 729 10.06 18.56 5.75
CA ASP A 729 10.64 19.81 5.28
C ASP A 729 9.91 20.33 4.04
N ILE A 730 9.48 21.58 4.07
CA ILE A 730 8.83 22.26 2.96
C ILE A 730 9.64 23.52 2.63
N GLN A 731 10.28 23.51 1.46
CA GLN A 731 11.10 24.62 0.97
C GLN A 731 10.46 25.17 -0.30
N ASN A 732 10.02 26.43 -0.25
CA ASN A 732 9.45 27.15 -1.41
C ASN A 732 8.41 26.33 -2.18
N SER A 733 7.48 25.65 -1.46
CA SER A 733 6.54 24.70 -2.06
C SER A 733 5.12 24.95 -1.61
N ASP A 734 4.16 24.72 -2.52
CA ASP A 734 2.72 24.72 -2.26
C ASP A 734 2.25 23.28 -2.01
N ILE A 735 1.85 23.02 -0.78
CA ILE A 735 1.51 21.70 -0.31
C ILE A 735 0.28 21.68 0.60
N HIS A 736 -0.62 20.74 0.35
CA HIS A 736 -1.78 20.47 1.18
C HIS A 736 -1.63 19.08 1.82
N ILE A 737 -1.65 19.04 3.14
CA ILE A 737 -1.52 17.79 3.90
C ILE A 737 -2.78 17.57 4.73
N PHE A 738 -3.36 16.38 4.62
CA PHE A 738 -4.50 15.92 5.40
C PHE A 738 -4.13 14.61 6.10
N GLY A 739 -4.34 14.52 7.42
CA GLY A 739 -4.10 13.30 8.18
C GLY A 739 -2.61 12.96 8.35
N LEU A 740 -1.78 13.91 8.77
CA LEU A 740 -0.38 13.66 9.12
C LEU A 740 -0.28 13.10 10.54
N ALA A 741 0.35 11.93 10.69
CA ALA A 741 0.79 11.36 11.96
C ALA A 741 2.31 11.30 12.02
N THR A 742 2.92 11.72 13.15
CA THR A 742 4.37 11.64 13.35
C THR A 742 4.70 11.00 14.70
N LYS A 743 5.87 10.37 14.81
CA LYS A 743 6.36 9.81 16.07
C LYS A 743 7.76 10.30 16.35
N ALA A 744 7.98 10.79 17.57
CA ALA A 744 9.28 11.11 18.18
C ALA A 744 10.18 12.05 17.36
N SER A 745 9.58 13.01 16.66
CA SER A 745 10.27 14.14 16.04
C SER A 745 9.82 15.44 16.69
N ILE A 746 10.72 16.29 17.12
CA ILE A 746 10.38 17.54 17.84
C ILE A 746 9.51 18.44 16.95
N ASN A 747 9.94 18.64 15.70
CA ASN A 747 9.21 19.38 14.68
C ASN A 747 8.52 18.40 13.73
N MET A 748 7.19 18.41 13.75
CA MET A 748 6.38 17.65 12.78
C MET A 748 6.52 18.23 11.38
N VAL A 749 6.51 19.58 11.27
CA VAL A 749 6.59 20.30 10.00
C VAL A 749 7.52 21.49 10.16
N THR A 750 8.45 21.64 9.21
CA THR A 750 9.26 22.83 9.00
C THR A 750 8.94 23.45 7.63
N VAL A 751 8.90 24.77 7.54
CA VAL A 751 8.69 25.53 6.30
C VAL A 751 9.75 26.59 6.19
N ASN A 752 10.55 26.55 5.14
CA ASN A 752 11.66 27.48 4.90
C ASN A 752 12.55 27.64 6.15
N ASP A 753 13.00 26.50 6.69
CA ASP A 753 13.85 26.39 7.88
C ASP A 753 13.18 26.85 9.20
N GLN A 754 11.87 27.18 9.19
CA GLN A 754 11.13 27.56 10.39
C GLN A 754 10.26 26.43 10.88
N SER A 755 10.28 26.17 12.19
CA SER A 755 9.36 25.23 12.83
C SER A 755 7.94 25.81 12.85
N VAL A 756 6.96 25.09 12.31
CA VAL A 756 5.55 25.53 12.22
C VAL A 756 4.58 24.64 12.98
N ALA A 757 4.86 23.36 13.15
CA ALA A 757 4.05 22.46 13.96
C ALA A 757 4.95 21.57 14.82
N LEU A 758 4.68 21.53 16.12
CA LEU A 758 5.47 20.79 17.11
C LEU A 758 4.74 19.54 17.57
N ASP A 759 5.49 18.47 17.79
CA ASP A 759 4.98 17.21 18.37
C ASP A 759 4.19 17.46 19.66
N LYS A 760 4.79 18.19 20.61
CA LYS A 760 4.23 18.42 21.96
C LYS A 760 2.82 19.03 21.97
N ASP A 761 2.45 19.79 20.90
CA ASP A 761 1.19 20.49 20.81
C ASP A 761 0.09 19.65 20.10
N ASN A 762 0.45 18.47 19.58
CA ASN A 762 -0.39 17.68 18.68
C ASN A 762 -0.47 16.19 19.06
N ARG A 763 -0.09 15.80 20.27
CA ARG A 763 -0.05 14.41 20.73
C ARG A 763 -1.42 13.77 20.86
N ASN A 764 -1.45 12.45 20.65
CA ASN A 764 -2.54 11.55 21.03
C ASN A 764 -1.98 10.33 21.79
N ASN A 765 -2.72 9.22 21.86
CA ASN A 765 -2.29 8.03 22.59
C ASN A 765 -1.02 7.38 22.02
N PHE A 766 -0.79 7.50 20.71
CA PHE A 766 0.26 6.78 19.99
C PHE A 766 1.29 7.70 19.35
N CYS A 767 0.83 8.78 18.73
CA CYS A 767 1.57 9.67 17.87
C CYS A 767 1.26 11.14 18.18
N ALA A 768 1.78 12.03 17.37
CA ALA A 768 1.25 13.39 17.19
C ALA A 768 0.54 13.45 15.84
N ALA A 769 -0.63 14.09 15.77
CA ALA A 769 -1.43 14.12 14.54
C ALA A 769 -1.94 15.52 14.19
N LEU A 770 -1.90 15.84 12.89
CA LEU A 770 -2.57 17.02 12.31
C LEU A 770 -3.71 16.55 11.41
N ALA A 771 -4.87 17.18 11.55
CA ALA A 771 -5.98 16.96 10.64
C ALA A 771 -5.74 17.59 9.27
N SER A 772 -5.21 18.81 9.25
CA SER A 772 -4.83 19.48 8.02
C SER A 772 -3.68 20.48 8.23
N PHE A 773 -2.89 20.66 7.19
CA PHE A 773 -1.84 21.67 7.07
C PHE A 773 -1.83 22.23 5.65
N SER A 774 -1.67 23.53 5.51
CA SER A 774 -1.38 24.21 4.24
C SER A 774 -0.26 25.22 4.44
N SER A 775 0.73 25.18 3.55
CA SER A 775 1.84 26.14 3.52
C SER A 775 1.41 27.54 3.07
#